data_701faf764697e4517877c104446dc804
#
_entry.id   701faf764697e4517877c104446dc804
#
_cell.length_a   1.000
_cell.length_b   1.000
_cell.length_c   1.000
_cell.angle_alpha   90.00
_cell.angle_beta   90.00
_cell.angle_gamma   90.00
#
_symmetry.space_group_name_H-M   'P 1'
#
loop_
_entity.id
_entity.type
_entity.pdbx_description
1 polymer ?
#
loop_
_entity_poly.entity_id
_entity_poly.type
_entity_poly.pdbx_seq_one_letter_code
_entity_poly.pdbx_strand_id
1 'polypeptide(L)'
;MKPKAFKELTRRLSVPGLVAVVGVATLLALTTEAQTTGRQVLHGHVPAAVTRLLPVGSLPGTNRLNLAIGLPLRNQAALNQLMRELYDPGSPKYHQYLTPAEFTERFGATEQDYQAVIAFAKAHGLSVTATHPNRVLLDVNGSVADIERALHVTLREYQHPTEKRTFHAPDVEPSLDLTVPILSISGLDDYGLPRPRLQATLLANGQNVSPNAGSGPGGGYMGKDFRAAYVPDTRLNGSGQMVGLLQFDGYTASDITYYESQAGLPSVTLSNVLINGASGRPSGNGGEVEVSLDIEMAISMATNLSKVVVYMAPNPSPWVDLLNRMANDNVAKQLSCSWYQRYGGANPAADAIFQQMAAQGQSFFNASGDYDAYTGLIDFPGDTLYITQVGGTTLTTSGSQGSWVSETVWNRGKGIGSGGGISTQYGIPSWQTNISMVANQGSTTMRNTPDVALTAENVYVRANGRDYTVGGTSCAAPLWAGFGALVNQQAVGTGKPTVGFINPLVDMIGSGAKYTSAFHDITTGNNTSPSSPSRFYGVAGYDLCTGWGTPAGQELINALANPEALVITPASGFSSIGGVGGPFTVTAQSLSLTNAGTNSLTWTLVNTSLWLNATPTGGTLTAGGPATTVAVSLNTAASNLVVGAYSATLWFTNLTSGVGQSRQYNLSVISPPMITQQPTNQAVFDGATATFTVSVTGGLPLSYQWRDNGTNLVDGGNIAGSTTTNLVISNVSPAEVGTYSIMASNLAGVAVSSNASLTITPSPPVIIQQPASQTVVVDGTVQFGVSAIGSKPFFYQWSFNGTNIADATNVSLTLADVQFSQAGNYAVLVTNLYGSTNSATAVLTVVPCTPAPSGLIGWWPGEDNGNDIIGTNNGILENVTFTNGMVGQAFHLNGSNADVQIPY
;
A
#
# COMPACT_ATOMS: atom_id res chain seq x y z
N MET A 1 49.97 44.74 -8.27
CA MET A 1 49.64 45.67 -9.35
C MET A 1 48.16 45.54 -9.64
N LYS A 2 47.41 46.54 -9.26
CA LYS A 2 46.05 46.88 -9.77
C LYS A 2 46.20 47.47 -11.18
N PRO A 3 45.19 47.79 -11.98
CA PRO A 3 43.73 47.85 -11.78
C PRO A 3 42.86 47.53 -13.03
N LYS A 4 41.54 47.51 -12.97
CA LYS A 4 40.41 48.46 -13.25
C LYS A 4 39.23 47.67 -13.76
N ALA A 5 38.11 47.58 -13.20
CA ALA A 5 36.99 48.54 -13.04
C ALA A 5 36.38 49.05 -14.37
N PHE A 6 35.12 48.67 -14.64
CA PHE A 6 34.16 49.64 -15.20
C PHE A 6 32.76 49.37 -14.61
N LYS A 7 32.13 50.46 -14.23
CA LYS A 7 30.90 50.67 -13.48
C LYS A 7 29.68 50.82 -14.40
N GLU A 8 28.51 50.50 -13.83
CA GLU A 8 27.23 51.19 -13.90
C GLU A 8 26.42 51.20 -15.18
N LEU A 9 25.19 50.67 -15.11
CA LEU A 9 24.00 51.58 -15.12
C LEU A 9 22.77 50.87 -14.50
N THR A 10 22.33 51.49 -13.41
CA THR A 10 21.06 51.23 -12.72
C THR A 10 19.86 51.74 -13.53
N ARG A 11 18.78 50.97 -13.61
CA ARG A 11 17.42 51.55 -13.52
C ARG A 11 16.43 50.54 -12.90
N ARG A 12 15.84 51.02 -11.81
CA ARG A 12 14.73 50.41 -11.06
C ARG A 12 13.48 50.27 -11.91
N LEU A 13 12.79 49.14 -11.83
CA LEU A 13 11.33 49.08 -11.83
C LEU A 13 10.91 47.91 -10.95
N SER A 14 10.25 48.28 -9.88
CA SER A 14 9.59 47.41 -8.92
C SER A 14 8.30 46.84 -9.49
N VAL A 15 8.14 45.50 -9.47
CA VAL A 15 6.84 44.84 -9.56
C VAL A 15 6.84 43.70 -8.52
N PRO A 16 5.76 43.52 -7.74
CA PRO A 16 5.75 42.61 -6.59
C PRO A 16 5.69 41.13 -7.00
N GLY A 17 6.33 40.34 -6.17
CA GLY A 17 6.52 38.91 -6.41
C GLY A 17 5.24 38.10 -6.48
N LEU A 18 5.17 37.31 -7.51
CA LEU A 18 4.29 36.14 -7.59
C LEU A 18 5.11 34.92 -7.12
N VAL A 19 4.87 34.48 -5.90
CA VAL A 19 5.37 33.19 -5.41
C VAL A 19 4.54 32.12 -6.11
N ALA A 20 5.12 31.50 -7.13
CA ALA A 20 4.57 30.29 -7.71
C ALA A 20 4.77 29.13 -6.73
N VAL A 21 3.73 28.78 -6.00
CA VAL A 21 3.63 27.50 -5.30
C VAL A 21 3.45 26.44 -6.38
N VAL A 22 4.54 25.74 -6.73
CA VAL A 22 4.48 24.51 -7.49
C VAL A 22 4.01 23.42 -6.53
N GLY A 23 2.70 23.25 -6.46
CA GLY A 23 2.09 22.05 -5.90
C GLY A 23 2.40 20.87 -6.83
N VAL A 24 3.33 20.02 -6.45
CA VAL A 24 3.49 18.70 -7.05
C VAL A 24 2.31 17.85 -6.53
N ALA A 25 1.17 17.97 -7.21
CA ALA A 25 0.17 16.93 -7.18
C ALA A 25 0.78 15.73 -7.94
N THR A 26 1.23 14.74 -7.21
CA THR A 26 1.42 13.40 -7.74
C THR A 26 0.05 12.87 -8.16
N LEU A 27 -0.36 13.25 -9.37
CA LEU A 27 -1.36 12.47 -10.10
C LEU A 27 -0.73 11.08 -10.26
N LEU A 28 -1.31 10.06 -9.60
CA LEU A 28 -1.25 8.71 -10.12
C LEU A 28 -1.94 8.77 -11.51
N ALA A 29 -1.15 9.05 -12.51
CA ALA A 29 -1.51 8.72 -13.87
C ALA A 29 -1.56 7.19 -13.91
N LEU A 30 -2.77 6.63 -13.84
CA LEU A 30 -3.06 5.34 -14.43
C LEU A 30 -2.79 5.52 -15.93
N THR A 31 -1.54 5.36 -16.32
CA THR A 31 -1.22 5.04 -17.70
C THR A 31 -1.86 3.69 -17.94
N THR A 32 -3.00 3.68 -18.61
CA THR A 32 -3.45 2.49 -19.33
C THR A 32 -2.39 2.22 -20.40
N GLU A 33 -1.33 1.51 -20.02
CA GLU A 33 -0.59 0.74 -21.00
C GLU A 33 -1.59 -0.22 -21.62
N ALA A 34 -1.66 -0.21 -22.94
CA ALA A 34 -2.44 -1.14 -23.72
C ALA A 34 -2.20 -2.54 -23.16
N GLN A 35 -3.26 -3.21 -22.69
CA GLN A 35 -3.24 -4.60 -22.28
C GLN A 35 -2.78 -5.48 -23.46
N THR A 36 -1.48 -5.63 -23.55
CA THR A 36 -0.88 -6.76 -24.25
C THR A 36 -0.68 -7.83 -23.17
N THR A 37 -1.54 -8.84 -23.20
CA THR A 37 -1.55 -10.02 -22.32
C THR A 37 -1.94 -9.72 -20.86
N GLY A 38 -3.01 -10.32 -20.37
CA GLY A 38 -3.70 -10.07 -19.09
C GLY A 38 -2.92 -10.38 -17.80
N ARG A 39 -1.69 -9.85 -17.67
CA ARG A 39 -0.85 -9.99 -16.48
C ARG A 39 -1.06 -8.83 -15.53
N GLN A 40 -1.19 -9.15 -14.25
CA GLN A 40 -1.16 -8.21 -13.16
C GLN A 40 0.29 -7.85 -12.82
N VAL A 41 0.68 -6.57 -12.94
CA VAL A 41 2.00 -6.06 -12.52
C VAL A 41 1.90 -5.55 -11.09
N LEU A 42 2.83 -5.96 -10.23
CA LEU A 42 2.96 -5.47 -8.85
C LEU A 42 4.07 -4.44 -8.76
N HIS A 43 3.78 -3.27 -8.24
CA HIS A 43 4.75 -2.17 -8.14
C HIS A 43 5.39 -2.09 -6.75
N GLY A 44 6.63 -1.57 -6.70
CA GLY A 44 7.35 -1.32 -5.45
C GLY A 44 8.14 -2.52 -4.91
N HIS A 45 8.38 -3.54 -5.73
CA HIS A 45 9.17 -4.72 -5.36
C HIS A 45 10.63 -4.64 -5.79
N VAL A 46 10.98 -3.68 -6.65
CA VAL A 46 12.36 -3.42 -7.05
C VAL A 46 12.91 -2.32 -6.15
N PRO A 47 13.88 -2.61 -5.27
CA PRO A 47 14.50 -1.58 -4.44
C PRO A 47 15.09 -0.44 -5.28
N ALA A 48 14.84 0.82 -4.91
CA ALA A 48 15.29 1.98 -5.67
C ALA A 48 16.83 2.01 -5.89
N ALA A 49 17.61 1.34 -5.04
CA ALA A 49 19.05 1.19 -5.20
C ALA A 49 19.42 0.40 -6.45
N VAL A 50 18.63 -0.60 -6.82
CA VAL A 50 18.88 -1.49 -7.98
C VAL A 50 19.01 -0.70 -9.29
N THR A 51 18.26 0.40 -9.44
CA THR A 51 18.32 1.25 -10.65
C THR A 51 19.69 1.92 -10.87
N ARG A 52 20.57 1.92 -9.84
CA ARG A 52 21.89 2.57 -9.85
C ARG A 52 23.04 1.60 -9.65
N LEU A 53 22.74 0.31 -9.44
CA LEU A 53 23.74 -0.70 -9.18
C LEU A 53 23.87 -1.64 -10.38
N LEU A 54 25.09 -2.13 -10.60
CA LEU A 54 25.32 -3.22 -11.55
C LEU A 54 25.22 -4.55 -10.79
N PRO A 55 24.54 -5.56 -11.35
CA PRO A 55 24.48 -6.87 -10.73
C PRO A 55 25.89 -7.51 -10.73
N VAL A 56 26.23 -8.14 -9.61
CA VAL A 56 27.47 -8.90 -9.46
C VAL A 56 27.29 -10.38 -9.80
N GLY A 57 26.04 -10.85 -9.88
CA GLY A 57 25.69 -12.21 -10.23
C GLY A 57 24.18 -12.39 -10.40
N SER A 58 23.76 -13.64 -10.59
CA SER A 58 22.37 -14.07 -10.52
C SER A 58 22.22 -15.03 -9.35
N LEU A 59 21.11 -14.95 -8.64
CA LEU A 59 20.82 -15.89 -7.56
C LEU A 59 20.71 -17.30 -8.16
N PRO A 60 21.40 -18.33 -7.61
CA PRO A 60 21.34 -19.67 -8.18
C PRO A 60 19.91 -20.22 -8.25
N GLY A 61 19.50 -20.72 -9.42
CA GLY A 61 18.14 -21.20 -9.67
C GLY A 61 17.66 -22.31 -8.72
N THR A 62 18.58 -23.02 -8.08
CA THR A 62 18.28 -24.08 -7.08
C THR A 62 18.07 -23.56 -5.67
N ASN A 63 18.46 -22.31 -5.38
CA ASN A 63 18.19 -21.69 -4.08
C ASN A 63 16.68 -21.62 -3.86
N ARG A 64 16.26 -21.69 -2.61
CA ARG A 64 14.85 -21.64 -2.25
C ARG A 64 14.56 -20.41 -1.41
N LEU A 65 13.49 -19.71 -1.76
CA LEU A 65 13.02 -18.55 -1.02
C LEU A 65 11.65 -18.83 -0.40
N ASN A 66 11.44 -18.28 0.78
CA ASN A 66 10.14 -18.19 1.42
C ASN A 66 9.50 -16.87 1.00
N LEU A 67 8.33 -16.93 0.43
CA LEU A 67 7.57 -15.75 0.01
C LEU A 67 6.24 -15.70 0.74
N ALA A 68 5.79 -14.50 1.05
CA ALA A 68 4.46 -14.25 1.58
C ALA A 68 3.66 -13.42 0.56
N ILE A 69 2.61 -14.01 0.00
CA ILE A 69 1.73 -13.39 -1.00
C ILE A 69 0.57 -12.73 -0.27
N GLY A 70 0.51 -11.40 -0.30
CA GLY A 70 -0.53 -10.59 0.33
C GLY A 70 -1.75 -10.40 -0.57
N LEU A 71 -2.95 -10.63 -0.04
CA LEU A 71 -4.21 -10.38 -0.71
C LEU A 71 -4.88 -9.13 -0.15
N PRO A 72 -5.56 -8.32 -0.99
CA PRO A 72 -6.22 -7.11 -0.53
C PRO A 72 -7.45 -7.41 0.34
N LEU A 73 -7.71 -6.52 1.28
CA LEU A 73 -8.95 -6.53 2.04
C LEU A 73 -10.12 -6.11 1.16
N ARG A 74 -11.26 -6.78 1.32
CA ARG A 74 -12.53 -6.41 0.68
C ARG A 74 -13.23 -5.28 1.43
N ASN A 75 -14.18 -4.62 0.78
CA ASN A 75 -15.07 -3.66 1.42
C ASN A 75 -14.32 -2.54 2.20
N GLN A 76 -13.21 -2.05 1.66
CA GLN A 76 -12.31 -1.08 2.33
C GLN A 76 -13.06 0.15 2.84
N ALA A 77 -14.05 0.67 2.12
CA ALA A 77 -14.86 1.80 2.56
C ALA A 77 -15.65 1.48 3.85
N ALA A 78 -16.24 0.29 3.93
CA ALA A 78 -16.95 -0.18 5.12
C ALA A 78 -16.00 -0.44 6.30
N LEU A 79 -14.78 -0.94 6.04
CA LEU A 79 -13.75 -1.10 7.05
C LEU A 79 -13.29 0.25 7.60
N ASN A 80 -13.01 1.21 6.72
CA ASN A 80 -12.62 2.56 7.14
C ASN A 80 -13.73 3.25 7.95
N GLN A 81 -15.00 3.03 7.61
CA GLN A 81 -16.12 3.52 8.41
C GLN A 81 -16.18 2.83 9.77
N LEU A 82 -16.02 1.49 9.80
CA LEU A 82 -15.97 0.73 11.05
C LEU A 82 -14.83 1.21 11.96
N MET A 83 -13.63 1.46 11.40
CA MET A 83 -12.50 1.99 12.17
C MET A 83 -12.84 3.32 12.84
N ARG A 84 -13.48 4.24 12.14
CA ARG A 84 -13.97 5.48 12.74
C ARG A 84 -14.96 5.22 13.87
N GLU A 85 -15.90 4.33 13.67
CA GLU A 85 -16.94 3.99 14.66
C GLU A 85 -16.38 3.28 15.90
N LEU A 86 -15.38 2.40 15.73
CA LEU A 86 -14.74 1.66 16.84
C LEU A 86 -13.97 2.58 17.79
N TYR A 87 -13.42 3.70 17.29
CA TYR A 87 -12.54 4.58 18.05
C TYR A 87 -13.15 5.96 18.31
N ASP A 88 -14.41 6.16 17.99
CA ASP A 88 -15.17 7.35 18.40
C ASP A 88 -15.98 7.04 19.66
N PRO A 89 -15.68 7.69 20.80
CA PRO A 89 -16.47 7.52 22.03
C PRO A 89 -17.96 7.82 21.87
N GLY A 90 -18.34 8.62 20.85
CA GLY A 90 -19.73 8.93 20.51
C GLY A 90 -20.44 7.82 19.72
N SER A 91 -19.75 6.82 19.24
CA SER A 91 -20.34 5.77 18.42
C SER A 91 -20.98 4.68 19.26
N PRO A 92 -22.17 4.17 18.88
CA PRO A 92 -22.73 2.97 19.52
C PRO A 92 -21.87 1.72 19.30
N LYS A 93 -20.91 1.75 18.37
CA LYS A 93 -19.94 0.66 18.12
C LYS A 93 -18.60 0.89 18.83
N TYR A 94 -18.49 1.89 19.68
CA TYR A 94 -17.26 2.20 20.40
C TYR A 94 -16.73 0.96 21.13
N HIS A 95 -15.50 0.56 20.83
CA HIS A 95 -14.83 -0.62 21.38
C HIS A 95 -15.58 -1.96 21.19
N GLN A 96 -16.54 -2.06 20.25
CA GLN A 96 -17.17 -3.33 19.87
C GLN A 96 -16.32 -4.05 18.81
N TYR A 97 -15.18 -4.53 19.23
CA TYR A 97 -14.17 -5.13 18.35
C TYR A 97 -14.64 -6.42 17.71
N LEU A 98 -14.09 -6.68 16.55
CA LEU A 98 -14.32 -7.92 15.82
C LEU A 98 -13.45 -9.05 16.37
N THR A 99 -13.95 -10.25 16.30
CA THR A 99 -13.13 -11.46 16.37
C THR A 99 -12.37 -11.64 15.06
N PRO A 100 -11.26 -12.43 15.03
CA PRO A 100 -10.57 -12.77 13.79
C PRO A 100 -11.50 -13.40 12.73
N ALA A 101 -12.44 -14.23 13.15
CA ALA A 101 -13.41 -14.85 12.23
C ALA A 101 -14.38 -13.84 11.61
N GLU A 102 -14.92 -12.91 12.40
CA GLU A 102 -15.80 -11.84 11.91
C GLU A 102 -15.04 -10.88 10.98
N PHE A 103 -13.77 -10.58 11.29
CA PHE A 103 -12.94 -9.77 10.40
C PHE A 103 -12.75 -10.48 9.06
N THR A 104 -12.40 -11.75 9.09
CA THR A 104 -12.20 -12.57 7.88
C THR A 104 -13.44 -12.60 7.01
N GLU A 105 -14.60 -12.88 7.60
CA GLU A 105 -15.86 -12.97 6.86
C GLU A 105 -16.20 -11.64 6.17
N ARG A 106 -16.02 -10.54 6.85
CA ARG A 106 -16.41 -9.20 6.35
C ARG A 106 -15.39 -8.60 5.39
N PHE A 107 -14.11 -8.80 5.65
CA PHE A 107 -13.03 -8.02 5.02
C PHE A 107 -11.90 -8.87 4.43
N GLY A 108 -11.69 -10.10 4.82
CA GLY A 108 -10.71 -11.01 4.22
C GLY A 108 -11.07 -11.35 2.78
N ALA A 109 -10.11 -11.77 1.97
CA ALA A 109 -10.35 -12.28 0.62
C ALA A 109 -11.42 -13.38 0.62
N THR A 110 -12.14 -13.56 -0.49
CA THR A 110 -13.10 -14.67 -0.57
C THR A 110 -12.36 -16.01 -0.55
N GLU A 111 -13.05 -17.05 -0.11
CA GLU A 111 -12.47 -18.40 -0.17
C GLU A 111 -12.11 -18.78 -1.60
N GLN A 112 -12.95 -18.39 -2.56
CA GLN A 112 -12.71 -18.65 -3.99
C GLN A 112 -11.42 -17.96 -4.47
N ASP A 113 -11.21 -16.69 -4.15
CA ASP A 113 -10.01 -15.95 -4.52
C ASP A 113 -8.76 -16.56 -3.86
N TYR A 114 -8.88 -16.91 -2.57
CA TYR A 114 -7.78 -17.53 -1.84
C TYR A 114 -7.38 -18.87 -2.43
N GLN A 115 -8.35 -19.73 -2.79
CA GLN A 115 -8.09 -21.01 -3.46
C GLN A 115 -7.49 -20.83 -4.86
N ALA A 116 -7.87 -19.77 -5.58
CA ALA A 116 -7.26 -19.46 -6.88
C ALA A 116 -5.78 -19.09 -6.76
N VAL A 117 -5.39 -18.34 -5.69
CA VAL A 117 -3.97 -18.05 -5.42
C VAL A 117 -3.20 -19.31 -5.03
N ILE A 118 -3.80 -20.21 -4.23
CA ILE A 118 -3.22 -21.51 -3.89
C ILE A 118 -3.02 -22.36 -5.16
N ALA A 119 -4.00 -22.39 -6.05
CA ALA A 119 -3.91 -23.12 -7.30
C ALA A 119 -2.80 -22.55 -8.22
N PHE A 120 -2.71 -21.21 -8.32
CA PHE A 120 -1.63 -20.54 -9.04
C PHE A 120 -0.26 -20.93 -8.50
N ALA A 121 -0.06 -20.84 -7.19
CA ALA A 121 1.21 -21.21 -6.56
C ALA A 121 1.61 -22.65 -6.92
N LYS A 122 0.70 -23.61 -6.76
CA LYS A 122 0.94 -25.03 -7.07
C LYS A 122 1.23 -25.27 -8.55
N ALA A 123 0.51 -24.60 -9.46
CA ALA A 123 0.70 -24.75 -10.91
C ALA A 123 2.08 -24.25 -11.37
N HIS A 124 2.68 -23.31 -10.62
CA HIS A 124 4.00 -22.75 -10.91
C HIS A 124 5.14 -23.38 -10.09
N GLY A 125 4.91 -24.52 -9.44
CA GLY A 125 5.94 -25.24 -8.69
C GLY A 125 6.26 -24.66 -7.31
N LEU A 126 5.45 -23.71 -6.81
CA LEU A 126 5.59 -23.15 -5.48
C LEU A 126 4.85 -24.05 -4.47
N SER A 127 5.57 -24.46 -3.43
CA SER A 127 4.99 -25.26 -2.34
C SER A 127 4.31 -24.32 -1.35
N VAL A 128 3.02 -24.51 -1.08
CA VAL A 128 2.32 -23.78 -0.02
C VAL A 128 2.83 -24.27 1.33
N THR A 129 3.42 -23.40 2.12
CA THR A 129 4.00 -23.69 3.44
C THR A 129 3.04 -23.38 4.58
N ALA A 130 2.21 -22.35 4.43
CA ALA A 130 1.13 -22.07 5.36
C ALA A 130 -0.06 -21.40 4.67
N THR A 131 -1.26 -21.66 5.23
CA THR A 131 -2.49 -20.96 4.93
C THR A 131 -2.98 -20.26 6.19
N HIS A 132 -3.66 -19.13 6.03
CA HIS A 132 -4.09 -18.31 7.16
C HIS A 132 -5.60 -18.16 7.22
N PRO A 133 -6.21 -18.25 8.41
CA PRO A 133 -7.67 -18.15 8.57
C PRO A 133 -8.24 -16.82 8.05
N ASN A 134 -7.49 -15.70 8.17
CA ASN A 134 -7.93 -14.39 7.71
C ASN A 134 -7.86 -14.19 6.20
N ARG A 135 -7.22 -15.10 5.46
CA ARG A 135 -7.04 -15.05 4.00
C ARG A 135 -6.40 -13.75 3.47
N VAL A 136 -5.59 -13.10 4.31
CA VAL A 136 -4.83 -11.89 3.94
C VAL A 136 -3.44 -12.25 3.40
N LEU A 137 -2.94 -13.44 3.77
CA LEU A 137 -1.60 -13.89 3.44
C LEU A 137 -1.61 -15.35 3.03
N LEU A 138 -0.75 -15.72 2.04
CA LEU A 138 -0.44 -17.09 1.67
C LEU A 138 1.07 -17.27 1.66
N ASP A 139 1.60 -18.18 2.49
CA ASP A 139 3.03 -18.46 2.53
C ASP A 139 3.38 -19.59 1.55
N VAL A 140 4.40 -19.35 0.75
CA VAL A 140 4.90 -20.30 -0.23
C VAL A 140 6.42 -20.39 -0.18
N ASN A 141 6.94 -21.55 -0.58
CA ASN A 141 8.37 -21.76 -0.76
C ASN A 141 8.62 -22.30 -2.18
N GLY A 142 9.54 -21.67 -2.91
CA GLY A 142 9.88 -22.06 -4.27
C GLY A 142 11.36 -22.01 -4.55
N SER A 143 11.81 -22.77 -5.57
CA SER A 143 13.14 -22.53 -6.13
C SER A 143 13.18 -21.18 -6.83
N VAL A 144 14.34 -20.53 -6.86
CA VAL A 144 14.54 -19.27 -7.60
C VAL A 144 14.07 -19.44 -9.05
N ALA A 145 14.39 -20.56 -9.71
CA ALA A 145 13.95 -20.82 -11.08
C ALA A 145 12.42 -20.90 -11.24
N ASP A 146 11.70 -21.43 -10.24
CA ASP A 146 10.23 -21.49 -10.26
C ASP A 146 9.63 -20.12 -9.98
N ILE A 147 10.21 -19.37 -9.04
CA ILE A 147 9.79 -18.01 -8.69
C ILE A 147 9.97 -17.05 -9.88
N GLU A 148 11.14 -17.07 -10.53
CA GLU A 148 11.42 -16.26 -11.71
C GLU A 148 10.42 -16.53 -12.84
N ARG A 149 10.08 -17.81 -13.06
CA ARG A 149 9.08 -18.20 -14.05
C ARG A 149 7.66 -17.78 -13.67
N ALA A 150 7.28 -17.95 -12.39
CA ALA A 150 5.95 -17.62 -11.89
C ALA A 150 5.67 -16.13 -11.89
N LEU A 151 6.69 -15.31 -11.62
CA LEU A 151 6.59 -13.86 -11.42
C LEU A 151 7.18 -13.04 -12.56
N HIS A 152 7.74 -13.70 -13.59
CA HIS A 152 8.37 -13.07 -14.76
C HIS A 152 9.47 -12.06 -14.40
N VAL A 153 10.33 -12.41 -13.47
CA VAL A 153 11.47 -11.61 -13.00
C VAL A 153 12.77 -12.39 -13.15
N THR A 154 13.92 -11.70 -13.01
CA THR A 154 15.21 -12.36 -12.76
C THR A 154 15.73 -11.89 -11.41
N LEU A 155 16.02 -12.79 -10.49
CA LEU A 155 16.61 -12.48 -9.19
C LEU A 155 18.11 -12.34 -9.32
N ARG A 156 18.60 -11.12 -9.20
CA ARG A 156 20.00 -10.76 -9.34
C ARG A 156 20.63 -10.45 -8.00
N GLU A 157 21.92 -10.71 -7.88
CA GLU A 157 22.73 -10.31 -6.74
C GLU A 157 23.41 -8.98 -7.01
N TYR A 158 23.42 -8.11 -6.01
CA TYR A 158 24.01 -6.77 -6.04
C TYR A 158 24.91 -6.57 -4.82
N GLN A 159 25.99 -5.77 -4.96
CA GLN A 159 26.74 -5.32 -3.81
C GLN A 159 25.93 -4.26 -3.05
N HIS A 160 25.73 -4.47 -1.74
CA HIS A 160 24.98 -3.49 -0.94
C HIS A 160 25.76 -2.18 -0.85
N PRO A 161 25.13 -0.98 -1.09
CA PRO A 161 25.84 0.29 -1.23
C PRO A 161 26.48 0.78 0.07
N THR A 162 26.00 0.36 1.24
CA THR A 162 26.46 0.81 2.56
C THR A 162 26.87 -0.32 3.51
N GLU A 163 26.57 -1.58 3.17
CA GLU A 163 26.85 -2.75 3.99
C GLU A 163 27.86 -3.68 3.31
N LYS A 164 28.64 -4.39 4.12
CA LYS A 164 29.64 -5.35 3.60
C LYS A 164 29.00 -6.71 3.28
N ARG A 165 27.96 -6.71 2.46
CA ARG A 165 27.28 -7.91 1.97
C ARG A 165 26.74 -7.70 0.56
N THR A 166 26.44 -8.77 -0.11
CA THR A 166 25.53 -8.77 -1.27
C THR A 166 24.08 -8.84 -0.80
N PHE A 167 23.18 -8.47 -1.69
CA PHE A 167 21.74 -8.68 -1.52
C PHE A 167 21.17 -9.14 -2.86
N HIS A 168 20.07 -9.84 -2.82
CA HIS A 168 19.31 -10.20 -4.02
C HIS A 168 18.07 -9.32 -4.15
N ALA A 169 17.66 -9.09 -5.40
CA ALA A 169 16.41 -8.41 -5.72
C ALA A 169 15.96 -8.73 -7.15
N PRO A 170 14.66 -8.60 -7.46
CA PRO A 170 14.18 -8.71 -8.84
C PRO A 170 14.71 -7.56 -9.69
N ASP A 171 15.02 -7.85 -10.96
CA ASP A 171 15.51 -6.87 -11.93
C ASP A 171 14.39 -6.01 -12.54
N VAL A 172 13.16 -6.48 -12.49
CA VAL A 172 11.93 -5.80 -12.93
C VAL A 172 10.81 -6.04 -11.93
N GLU A 173 9.77 -5.22 -11.98
CA GLU A 173 8.58 -5.41 -11.15
C GLU A 173 7.90 -6.75 -11.48
N PRO A 174 7.53 -7.56 -10.47
CA PRO A 174 6.93 -8.86 -10.69
C PRO A 174 5.56 -8.74 -11.35
N SER A 175 5.25 -9.72 -12.21
CA SER A 175 3.95 -9.82 -12.86
C SER A 175 3.41 -11.24 -12.82
N LEU A 176 2.09 -11.39 -12.69
CA LEU A 176 1.41 -12.67 -12.51
C LEU A 176 0.31 -12.87 -13.56
N ASP A 177 0.22 -14.08 -14.08
CA ASP A 177 -0.90 -14.55 -14.92
C ASP A 177 -2.06 -15.01 -14.00
N LEU A 178 -2.57 -14.10 -13.19
CA LEU A 178 -3.64 -14.34 -12.21
C LEU A 178 -4.64 -13.18 -12.22
N THR A 179 -5.93 -13.51 -12.26
CA THR A 179 -7.02 -12.52 -12.27
C THR A 179 -7.39 -12.01 -10.87
N VAL A 180 -7.07 -12.78 -9.82
CA VAL A 180 -7.27 -12.36 -8.44
C VAL A 180 -6.25 -11.27 -8.10
N PRO A 181 -6.70 -10.11 -7.58
CA PRO A 181 -5.78 -9.05 -7.20
C PRO A 181 -4.81 -9.51 -6.10
N ILE A 182 -3.53 -9.25 -6.30
CA ILE A 182 -2.47 -9.44 -5.30
C ILE A 182 -2.01 -8.07 -4.82
N LEU A 183 -1.86 -7.93 -3.52
CA LEU A 183 -1.48 -6.67 -2.87
C LEU A 183 0.04 -6.45 -2.91
N SER A 184 0.79 -7.48 -2.53
CA SER A 184 2.27 -7.48 -2.54
C SER A 184 2.80 -8.91 -2.38
N ILE A 185 4.09 -9.10 -2.67
CA ILE A 185 4.82 -10.35 -2.41
C ILE A 185 6.07 -10.01 -1.59
N SER A 186 6.09 -10.40 -0.32
CA SER A 186 7.25 -10.20 0.55
C SER A 186 8.25 -11.35 0.40
N GLY A 187 9.55 -11.06 0.55
CA GLY A 187 10.63 -12.05 0.50
C GLY A 187 11.30 -12.18 -0.89
N LEU A 188 10.98 -11.31 -1.85
CA LEU A 188 11.63 -11.27 -3.17
C LEU A 188 12.99 -10.57 -3.14
N ASP A 189 13.26 -9.78 -2.11
CA ASP A 189 14.55 -9.14 -1.88
C ASP A 189 14.96 -9.24 -0.41
N ASP A 190 16.26 -9.12 -0.16
CA ASP A 190 16.88 -8.98 1.15
C ASP A 190 17.73 -7.70 1.26
N TYR A 191 17.34 -6.64 0.50
CA TYR A 191 18.00 -5.36 0.54
C TYR A 191 17.95 -4.73 1.93
N GLY A 192 16.76 -4.66 2.53
CA GLY A 192 16.57 -4.24 3.93
C GLY A 192 16.40 -5.46 4.84
N LEU A 193 17.26 -5.62 5.84
CA LEU A 193 17.10 -6.67 6.85
C LEU A 193 16.46 -6.10 8.12
N PRO A 194 15.64 -6.90 8.84
CA PRO A 194 15.20 -6.55 10.19
C PRO A 194 16.40 -6.29 11.11
N ARG A 195 16.39 -5.18 11.83
CA ARG A 195 17.45 -4.79 12.76
C ARG A 195 16.87 -4.31 14.08
N PRO A 196 17.55 -4.58 15.20
CA PRO A 196 17.14 -4.06 16.50
C PRO A 196 17.43 -2.54 16.58
N ARG A 197 16.61 -1.83 17.34
CA ARG A 197 16.77 -0.40 17.63
C ARG A 197 17.34 -0.19 19.03
N LEU A 198 18.57 -0.61 19.26
CA LEU A 198 19.22 -0.40 20.54
C LEU A 198 20.69 -0.02 20.40
N GLN A 199 21.17 0.74 21.38
CA GLN A 199 22.59 1.05 21.59
C GLN A 199 23.04 0.38 22.90
N ALA A 200 23.62 -0.81 22.81
CA ALA A 200 24.05 -1.60 23.97
C ALA A 200 25.51 -1.35 24.30
N THR A 201 25.78 -1.13 25.59
CA THR A 201 27.13 -1.07 26.14
C THR A 201 27.29 -2.12 27.25
N LEU A 202 28.28 -3.00 27.13
CA LEU A 202 28.58 -4.00 28.15
C LEU A 202 29.05 -3.31 29.42
N LEU A 203 28.45 -3.63 30.56
CA LEU A 203 28.89 -3.11 31.87
C LEU A 203 30.19 -3.77 32.30
N ALA A 204 31.19 -2.95 32.56
CA ALA A 204 32.45 -3.41 33.20
C ALA A 204 32.25 -3.54 34.70
N ASN A 205 32.77 -4.60 35.29
CA ASN A 205 32.75 -4.79 36.75
C ASN A 205 33.35 -3.58 37.47
N GLY A 206 32.57 -2.93 38.36
CA GLY A 206 33.07 -1.87 39.26
C GLY A 206 32.84 -0.43 38.78
N GLN A 207 31.95 -0.15 37.88
CA GLN A 207 31.58 1.24 37.54
C GLN A 207 30.83 1.91 38.71
N ASN A 208 31.23 3.17 39.02
CA ASN A 208 30.60 3.98 40.05
C ASN A 208 29.17 4.41 39.64
N VAL A 209 28.24 4.26 40.55
CA VAL A 209 26.85 4.72 40.39
C VAL A 209 26.80 6.24 40.35
N SER A 210 26.16 6.82 39.32
CA SER A 210 25.87 8.26 39.28
C SER A 210 24.79 8.62 40.31
N PRO A 211 24.86 9.76 41.01
CA PRO A 211 23.73 10.25 41.79
C PRO A 211 22.49 10.44 40.88
N ASN A 212 21.30 10.12 41.37
CA ASN A 212 20.03 10.12 40.65
C ASN A 212 19.92 9.04 39.56
N ALA A 213 20.56 7.91 39.78
CA ALA A 213 20.55 6.73 38.92
C ALA A 213 19.47 5.72 39.33
N GLY A 214 19.18 4.75 38.45
CA GLY A 214 18.28 3.64 38.74
C GLY A 214 18.79 2.66 39.80
N SER A 215 17.96 1.65 40.10
CA SER A 215 18.28 0.63 41.12
C SER A 215 19.14 -0.54 40.60
N GLY A 216 19.33 -0.62 39.27
CA GLY A 216 20.08 -1.68 38.64
C GLY A 216 21.62 -1.54 38.74
N PRO A 217 22.36 -2.61 38.38
CA PRO A 217 23.79 -2.59 38.26
C PRO A 217 24.28 -1.39 37.43
N GLY A 218 25.36 -0.75 37.90
CA GLY A 218 25.90 0.46 37.26
C GLY A 218 25.00 1.70 37.37
N GLY A 219 23.91 1.66 38.11
CA GLY A 219 22.96 2.74 38.25
C GLY A 219 21.96 2.80 37.08
N GLY A 220 21.82 1.73 36.27
CA GLY A 220 20.81 1.63 35.22
C GLY A 220 19.39 1.54 35.79
N TYR A 221 18.43 2.10 35.07
CA TYR A 221 17.02 1.94 35.43
C TYR A 221 16.55 0.51 35.16
N MET A 222 15.83 -0.08 36.12
CA MET A 222 15.25 -1.42 35.99
C MET A 222 14.00 -1.59 36.84
N GLY A 223 13.18 -2.57 36.47
CA GLY A 223 12.07 -3.05 37.31
C GLY A 223 11.20 -1.91 37.84
N LYS A 224 11.21 -1.73 39.15
CA LYS A 224 10.35 -0.78 39.87
C LYS A 224 10.68 0.70 39.65
N ASP A 225 11.85 1.03 39.09
CA ASP A 225 12.23 2.43 38.81
C ASP A 225 11.20 3.05 37.81
N PHE A 226 10.83 2.31 36.76
CA PHE A 226 9.89 2.80 35.77
C PHE A 226 8.49 3.06 36.36
N ARG A 227 8.05 2.18 37.25
CA ARG A 227 6.75 2.35 37.91
C ARG A 227 6.74 3.52 38.89
N ALA A 228 7.83 3.71 39.64
CA ALA A 228 7.97 4.85 40.53
C ALA A 228 7.98 6.19 39.79
N ALA A 229 8.57 6.23 38.59
CA ALA A 229 8.59 7.42 37.77
C ALA A 229 7.25 7.70 37.07
N TYR A 230 6.68 6.70 36.39
CA TYR A 230 5.59 6.92 35.44
C TYR A 230 4.19 6.54 35.95
N VAL A 231 4.08 5.66 36.94
CA VAL A 231 2.81 5.21 37.50
C VAL A 231 2.89 5.09 39.03
N PRO A 232 3.33 6.15 39.73
CA PRO A 232 3.40 6.13 41.17
C PRO A 232 2.04 5.85 41.77
N ASP A 233 2.02 5.16 42.91
CA ASP A 233 0.82 4.87 43.73
C ASP A 233 -0.29 4.03 43.03
N THR A 234 -0.11 3.60 41.80
CA THR A 234 -1.09 2.71 41.15
C THR A 234 -1.01 1.29 41.73
N ARG A 235 -2.22 0.70 41.97
CA ARG A 235 -2.33 -0.72 42.38
C ARG A 235 -2.44 -1.66 41.16
N LEU A 236 -2.54 -1.11 39.98
CA LEU A 236 -2.59 -1.90 38.75
C LEU A 236 -1.22 -2.50 38.48
N ASN A 237 -1.16 -3.72 38.04
CA ASN A 237 0.07 -4.48 37.81
C ASN A 237 0.06 -5.34 36.54
N GLY A 238 -0.95 -5.20 35.70
CA GLY A 238 -1.13 -5.98 34.47
C GLY A 238 -1.84 -7.32 34.66
N SER A 239 -2.36 -7.61 35.89
CA SER A 239 -3.06 -8.87 36.16
C SER A 239 -4.19 -9.12 35.17
N GLY A 240 -4.28 -10.36 34.66
CA GLY A 240 -5.25 -10.75 33.64
C GLY A 240 -4.91 -10.30 32.21
N GLN A 241 -3.82 -9.53 32.01
CA GLN A 241 -3.40 -9.05 30.71
C GLN A 241 -2.20 -9.84 30.16
N MET A 242 -2.00 -9.79 28.83
CA MET A 242 -0.87 -10.38 28.13
C MET A 242 -0.21 -9.32 27.24
N VAL A 243 1.11 -9.39 27.11
CA VAL A 243 1.87 -8.60 26.14
C VAL A 243 2.42 -9.54 25.06
N GLY A 244 2.30 -9.17 23.79
CA GLY A 244 2.90 -9.88 22.66
C GLY A 244 4.09 -9.11 22.11
N LEU A 245 5.22 -9.79 21.87
CA LEU A 245 6.47 -9.19 21.39
C LEU A 245 6.83 -9.77 20.02
N LEU A 246 7.12 -8.91 19.05
CA LEU A 246 7.57 -9.30 17.72
C LEU A 246 9.09 -9.32 17.65
N GLN A 247 9.72 -10.47 17.34
CA GLN A 247 11.15 -10.68 17.45
C GLN A 247 11.75 -11.42 16.23
N PHE A 248 12.97 -11.02 15.83
CA PHE A 248 13.75 -11.70 14.79
C PHE A 248 14.97 -12.44 15.34
N ASP A 249 14.98 -12.70 16.65
CA ASP A 249 15.97 -13.54 17.33
C ASP A 249 15.33 -14.25 18.53
N GLY A 250 16.11 -15.07 19.23
CA GLY A 250 15.71 -15.72 20.46
C GLY A 250 16.33 -15.09 21.71
N TYR A 251 16.05 -15.69 22.86
CA TYR A 251 16.56 -15.24 24.15
C TYR A 251 16.92 -16.42 25.05
N THR A 252 17.63 -16.12 26.17
CA THR A 252 17.97 -17.07 27.21
C THR A 252 17.04 -16.91 28.42
N ALA A 253 16.14 -17.87 28.66
CA ALA A 253 15.11 -17.75 29.71
C ALA A 253 15.67 -17.55 31.13
N SER A 254 16.87 -18.08 31.41
CA SER A 254 17.54 -17.89 32.72
C SER A 254 17.95 -16.43 32.95
N ASP A 255 18.19 -15.65 31.90
CA ASP A 255 18.52 -14.23 32.05
C ASP A 255 17.29 -13.42 32.48
N ILE A 256 16.12 -13.77 31.96
CA ILE A 256 14.87 -13.14 32.38
C ILE A 256 14.58 -13.47 33.85
N THR A 257 14.73 -14.74 34.26
CA THR A 257 14.57 -15.13 35.66
C THR A 257 15.59 -14.42 36.58
N TYR A 258 16.81 -14.24 36.09
CA TYR A 258 17.82 -13.47 36.82
C TYR A 258 17.43 -12.00 36.97
N TYR A 259 16.95 -11.38 35.88
CA TYR A 259 16.45 -10.00 35.91
C TYR A 259 15.28 -9.83 36.86
N GLU A 260 14.26 -10.73 36.82
CA GLU A 260 13.13 -10.72 37.74
C GLU A 260 13.58 -10.74 39.20
N SER A 261 14.56 -11.62 39.51
CA SER A 261 15.14 -11.73 40.85
C SER A 261 15.85 -10.46 41.30
N GLN A 262 16.68 -9.85 40.42
CA GLN A 262 17.43 -8.62 40.74
C GLN A 262 16.48 -7.43 40.91
N ALA A 263 15.46 -7.33 40.07
CA ALA A 263 14.46 -6.26 40.11
C ALA A 263 13.41 -6.47 41.23
N GLY A 264 13.41 -7.61 41.92
CA GLY A 264 12.43 -7.99 42.91
C GLY A 264 10.99 -8.04 42.32
N LEU A 265 10.89 -8.58 41.08
CA LEU A 265 9.66 -8.78 40.39
C LEU A 265 9.14 -10.23 40.57
N PRO A 266 7.83 -10.47 40.51
CA PRO A 266 7.30 -11.82 40.43
C PRO A 266 7.66 -12.45 39.08
N SER A 267 7.79 -13.78 39.04
CA SER A 267 8.05 -14.47 37.78
C SER A 267 6.81 -14.45 36.87
N VAL A 268 7.00 -14.08 35.62
CA VAL A 268 5.96 -13.99 34.60
C VAL A 268 6.10 -15.16 33.62
N THR A 269 4.98 -15.78 33.24
CA THR A 269 4.97 -16.87 32.28
C THR A 269 5.37 -16.38 30.88
N LEU A 270 6.41 -16.97 30.29
CA LEU A 270 6.83 -16.73 28.92
C LEU A 270 6.27 -17.83 27.99
N SER A 271 5.77 -17.45 26.84
CA SER A 271 5.21 -18.38 25.83
C SER A 271 5.80 -18.06 24.47
N ASN A 272 6.56 -18.97 23.92
CA ASN A 272 7.20 -18.80 22.62
C ASN A 272 6.30 -19.28 21.49
N VAL A 273 6.12 -18.44 20.47
CA VAL A 273 5.47 -18.77 19.20
C VAL A 273 6.54 -18.73 18.12
N LEU A 274 6.95 -19.91 17.65
CA LEU A 274 8.00 -20.06 16.66
C LEU A 274 7.42 -20.07 15.25
N ILE A 275 7.93 -19.19 14.38
CA ILE A 275 7.46 -18.97 13.01
C ILE A 275 8.64 -19.21 12.07
N ASN A 276 8.37 -19.74 10.86
CA ASN A 276 9.37 -19.96 9.82
C ASN A 276 10.60 -20.76 10.27
N GLY A 277 10.42 -21.71 11.20
CA GLY A 277 11.49 -22.56 11.70
C GLY A 277 12.43 -21.91 12.72
N ALA A 278 12.01 -20.81 13.37
CA ALA A 278 12.76 -20.21 14.47
C ALA A 278 13.08 -21.23 15.55
N SER A 279 14.28 -21.17 16.12
CA SER A 279 14.74 -22.07 17.20
C SER A 279 14.28 -21.60 18.60
N GLY A 280 13.94 -20.32 18.73
CA GLY A 280 13.70 -19.65 20.02
C GLY A 280 14.96 -19.42 20.83
N ARG A 281 16.12 -19.79 20.34
CA ARG A 281 17.43 -19.61 21.00
C ARG A 281 18.16 -18.41 20.41
N PRO A 282 19.04 -17.75 21.20
CA PRO A 282 19.89 -16.68 20.71
C PRO A 282 20.71 -17.11 19.49
N SER A 283 20.77 -16.25 18.49
CA SER A 283 21.58 -16.48 17.30
C SER A 283 23.07 -16.18 17.51
N GLY A 284 23.39 -15.36 18.53
CA GLY A 284 24.73 -14.84 18.78
C GLY A 284 25.11 -13.63 17.91
N ASN A 285 24.16 -13.07 17.16
CA ASN A 285 24.37 -11.91 16.27
C ASN A 285 24.03 -10.56 16.93
N GLY A 286 23.71 -10.55 18.24
CA GLY A 286 23.38 -9.35 19.01
C GLY A 286 21.88 -9.04 19.10
N GLY A 287 21.03 -9.68 18.30
CA GLY A 287 19.58 -9.51 18.35
C GLY A 287 18.96 -10.02 19.65
N GLU A 288 19.58 -10.96 20.31
CA GLU A 288 19.15 -11.54 21.57
C GLU A 288 19.12 -10.52 22.74
N VAL A 289 19.95 -9.46 22.68
CA VAL A 289 19.88 -8.37 23.66
C VAL A 289 18.57 -7.59 23.52
N GLU A 290 18.12 -7.38 22.29
CA GLU A 290 16.83 -6.75 22.00
C GLU A 290 15.66 -7.57 22.54
N VAL A 291 15.69 -8.91 22.29
CA VAL A 291 14.60 -9.78 22.76
C VAL A 291 14.50 -9.81 24.27
N SER A 292 15.66 -9.88 24.98
CA SER A 292 15.71 -9.81 26.44
C SER A 292 15.22 -8.46 26.96
N LEU A 293 15.66 -7.36 26.35
CA LEU A 293 15.21 -5.99 26.66
C LEU A 293 13.68 -5.87 26.59
N ASP A 294 13.08 -6.28 25.48
CA ASP A 294 11.64 -6.15 25.27
C ASP A 294 10.84 -6.91 26.34
N ILE A 295 11.26 -8.13 26.70
CA ILE A 295 10.63 -8.91 27.76
C ILE A 295 10.79 -8.19 29.11
N GLU A 296 12.02 -7.78 29.46
CA GLU A 296 12.34 -7.16 30.75
C GLU A 296 11.62 -5.83 30.95
N MET A 297 11.47 -5.03 29.89
CA MET A 297 10.73 -3.76 29.96
C MET A 297 9.22 -3.97 30.10
N ALA A 298 8.63 -4.91 29.36
CA ALA A 298 7.21 -5.22 29.51
C ALA A 298 6.84 -5.68 30.92
N ILE A 299 7.64 -6.60 31.51
CA ILE A 299 7.41 -7.09 32.88
C ILE A 299 7.76 -6.06 33.97
N SER A 300 8.63 -5.11 33.68
CA SER A 300 8.98 -4.01 34.60
C SER A 300 7.83 -3.03 34.79
N MET A 301 7.10 -2.69 33.73
CA MET A 301 5.95 -1.80 33.82
C MET A 301 4.70 -2.56 34.31
N ALA A 302 4.45 -3.76 33.81
CA ALA A 302 3.31 -4.60 34.16
C ALA A 302 3.78 -5.87 34.87
N THR A 303 3.99 -5.75 36.18
CA THR A 303 4.74 -6.72 37.00
C THR A 303 4.01 -8.04 37.27
N ASN A 304 2.73 -8.17 36.91
CA ASN A 304 1.92 -9.37 37.13
C ASN A 304 1.11 -9.74 35.90
N LEU A 305 1.75 -9.59 34.70
CA LEU A 305 1.15 -10.09 33.46
C LEU A 305 0.83 -11.58 33.60
N SER A 306 -0.31 -11.98 33.08
CA SER A 306 -0.66 -13.40 33.01
C SER A 306 0.29 -14.17 32.08
N LYS A 307 0.85 -13.48 31.09
CA LYS A 307 1.79 -14.06 30.14
C LYS A 307 2.46 -12.98 29.28
N VAL A 308 3.72 -13.20 28.91
CA VAL A 308 4.35 -12.56 27.76
C VAL A 308 4.45 -13.58 26.62
N VAL A 309 3.93 -13.23 25.44
CA VAL A 309 3.93 -14.09 24.26
C VAL A 309 5.01 -13.56 23.30
N VAL A 310 6.08 -14.32 23.10
CA VAL A 310 7.21 -13.93 22.26
C VAL A 310 7.06 -14.60 20.89
N TYR A 311 6.73 -13.82 19.85
CA TYR A 311 6.60 -14.25 18.47
C TYR A 311 7.96 -14.11 17.80
N MET A 312 8.56 -15.22 17.41
CA MET A 312 9.94 -15.27 16.89
C MET A 312 10.00 -15.86 15.50
N ALA A 313 10.73 -15.19 14.59
CA ALA A 313 11.14 -15.72 13.31
C ALA A 313 12.67 -15.58 13.13
N PRO A 314 13.31 -16.42 12.30
CA PRO A 314 14.71 -16.21 11.96
C PRO A 314 14.89 -14.93 11.14
N ASN A 315 16.08 -14.32 11.25
CA ASN A 315 16.44 -13.15 10.44
C ASN A 315 17.35 -13.60 9.28
N PRO A 316 16.98 -13.36 7.99
CA PRO A 316 15.76 -12.68 7.53
C PRO A 316 14.51 -13.56 7.53
N SER A 317 13.35 -12.93 7.74
CA SER A 317 12.02 -13.48 7.48
C SER A 317 11.07 -12.34 7.08
N PRO A 318 10.02 -12.61 6.28
CA PRO A 318 8.99 -11.59 6.00
C PRO A 318 8.33 -11.10 7.30
N TRP A 319 8.25 -9.79 7.47
CA TRP A 319 7.58 -9.17 8.61
C TRP A 319 6.12 -9.57 8.75
N VAL A 320 5.46 -9.68 7.60
CA VAL A 320 4.03 -9.97 7.52
C VAL A 320 3.66 -11.31 8.12
N ASP A 321 4.58 -12.30 8.18
CA ASP A 321 4.32 -13.62 8.78
C ASP A 321 4.12 -13.50 10.29
N LEU A 322 5.02 -12.74 10.97
CA LEU A 322 4.89 -12.48 12.40
C LEU A 322 3.65 -11.63 12.70
N LEU A 323 3.46 -10.53 11.97
CA LEU A 323 2.33 -9.63 12.14
C LEU A 323 1.01 -10.38 11.95
N ASN A 324 0.92 -11.17 10.88
CA ASN A 324 -0.29 -11.95 10.57
C ASN A 324 -0.59 -13.01 11.63
N ARG A 325 0.46 -13.65 12.17
CA ARG A 325 0.31 -14.59 13.26
C ARG A 325 -0.22 -13.91 14.53
N MET A 326 0.34 -12.75 14.90
CA MET A 326 -0.12 -11.98 16.07
C MET A 326 -1.58 -11.50 15.94
N ALA A 327 -1.98 -11.10 14.72
CA ALA A 327 -3.35 -10.68 14.42
C ALA A 327 -4.33 -11.85 14.47
N ASN A 328 -3.96 -13.02 13.94
CA ASN A 328 -4.82 -14.21 13.93
C ASN A 328 -4.95 -14.86 15.30
N ASP A 329 -3.88 -14.93 16.07
CA ASP A 329 -3.92 -15.43 17.46
C ASP A 329 -4.79 -14.53 18.35
N ASN A 330 -4.69 -13.22 18.20
CA ASN A 330 -5.46 -12.21 18.94
C ASN A 330 -5.52 -12.44 20.47
N VAL A 331 -4.51 -13.10 21.05
CA VAL A 331 -4.46 -13.45 22.48
C VAL A 331 -3.94 -12.31 23.35
N ALA A 332 -2.96 -11.56 22.87
CA ALA A 332 -2.45 -10.35 23.51
C ALA A 332 -3.11 -9.11 22.90
N LYS A 333 -3.56 -8.20 23.75
CA LYS A 333 -4.17 -6.93 23.29
C LYS A 333 -3.19 -5.77 23.24
N GLN A 334 -2.02 -5.93 23.87
CA GLN A 334 -0.89 -5.02 23.81
C GLN A 334 0.26 -5.74 23.10
N LEU A 335 0.71 -5.17 21.98
CA LEU A 335 1.77 -5.73 21.15
C LEU A 335 2.92 -4.72 21.09
N SER A 336 4.17 -5.19 21.04
CA SER A 336 5.33 -4.33 20.92
C SER A 336 6.31 -4.84 19.89
N CYS A 337 7.01 -3.89 19.26
CA CYS A 337 8.11 -4.15 18.35
C CYS A 337 9.21 -3.11 18.52
N SER A 338 10.44 -3.58 18.66
CA SER A 338 11.63 -2.75 18.73
C SER A 338 12.58 -2.98 17.55
N TRP A 339 12.09 -3.62 16.52
CA TRP A 339 12.82 -3.86 15.27
C TRP A 339 12.39 -2.87 14.17
N TYR A 340 13.25 -2.70 13.18
CA TYR A 340 13.00 -1.88 12.00
C TYR A 340 13.60 -2.49 10.75
N GLN A 341 13.09 -2.08 9.60
CA GLN A 341 13.68 -2.39 8.31
C GLN A 341 14.02 -1.09 7.59
N ARG A 342 15.30 -0.86 7.43
CA ARG A 342 15.82 0.31 6.72
C ARG A 342 15.54 0.18 5.23
N TYR A 343 15.28 1.30 4.57
CA TYR A 343 14.95 1.36 3.15
C TYR A 343 13.60 0.72 2.76
N GLY A 344 12.83 0.23 3.71
CA GLY A 344 11.46 -0.24 3.46
C GLY A 344 10.53 0.94 3.22
N GLY A 345 9.80 0.93 2.09
CA GLY A 345 8.66 1.81 1.85
C GLY A 345 7.40 1.32 2.55
N ALA A 346 6.25 1.92 2.23
CA ALA A 346 4.95 1.40 2.66
C ALA A 346 4.82 -0.08 2.28
N ASN A 347 4.32 -0.89 3.23
CA ASN A 347 4.05 -2.30 3.00
C ASN A 347 2.53 -2.52 3.08
N PRO A 348 1.82 -2.58 1.94
CA PRO A 348 0.36 -2.67 1.93
C PRO A 348 -0.20 -3.91 2.62
N ALA A 349 0.52 -5.04 2.63
CA ALA A 349 0.09 -6.24 3.35
C ALA A 349 0.21 -6.06 4.87
N ALA A 350 1.28 -5.42 5.33
CA ALA A 350 1.43 -5.06 6.74
C ALA A 350 0.37 -4.05 7.18
N ASP A 351 0.07 -3.03 6.35
CA ASP A 351 -0.98 -2.04 6.63
C ASP A 351 -2.35 -2.71 6.81
N ALA A 352 -2.68 -3.67 5.96
CA ALA A 352 -3.90 -4.46 6.06
C ALA A 352 -3.96 -5.26 7.38
N ILE A 353 -2.83 -5.82 7.82
CA ILE A 353 -2.74 -6.57 9.07
C ILE A 353 -2.82 -5.62 10.28
N PHE A 354 -2.17 -4.45 10.27
CA PHE A 354 -2.30 -3.46 11.34
C PHE A 354 -3.75 -2.94 11.45
N GLN A 355 -4.42 -2.74 10.31
CA GLN A 355 -5.83 -2.38 10.30
C GLN A 355 -6.71 -3.50 10.89
N GLN A 356 -6.38 -4.77 10.61
CA GLN A 356 -7.03 -5.93 11.26
C GLN A 356 -6.80 -5.91 12.77
N MET A 357 -5.55 -5.75 13.24
CA MET A 357 -5.22 -5.68 14.66
C MET A 357 -6.05 -4.60 15.37
N ALA A 358 -6.10 -3.40 14.79
CA ALA A 358 -6.90 -2.32 15.34
C ALA A 358 -8.40 -2.65 15.33
N ALA A 359 -8.95 -3.25 14.26
CA ALA A 359 -10.36 -3.69 14.22
C ALA A 359 -10.67 -4.76 15.27
N GLN A 360 -9.68 -5.51 15.75
CA GLN A 360 -9.77 -6.54 16.77
C GLN A 360 -9.46 -6.03 18.20
N GLY A 361 -9.18 -4.73 18.34
CA GLY A 361 -8.87 -4.11 19.63
C GLY A 361 -7.48 -4.46 20.15
N GLN A 362 -6.51 -4.67 19.27
CA GLN A 362 -5.10 -4.79 19.62
C GLN A 362 -4.40 -3.42 19.43
N SER A 363 -3.57 -3.04 20.42
CA SER A 363 -2.65 -1.89 20.35
C SER A 363 -1.28 -2.39 19.93
N PHE A 364 -0.66 -1.77 18.94
CA PHE A 364 0.70 -2.09 18.52
C PHE A 364 1.61 -0.89 18.79
N PHE A 365 2.57 -1.06 19.68
CA PHE A 365 3.57 -0.07 20.06
C PHE A 365 4.87 -0.35 19.32
N ASN A 366 5.39 0.65 18.62
CA ASN A 366 6.61 0.51 17.86
C ASN A 366 7.64 1.56 18.27
N ALA A 367 8.87 1.14 18.44
CA ALA A 367 9.99 2.05 18.68
C ALA A 367 10.17 3.01 17.50
N SER A 368 10.20 4.32 17.71
CA SER A 368 10.21 5.32 16.65
C SER A 368 11.53 5.41 15.89
N GLY A 369 12.64 5.00 16.52
CA GLY A 369 13.97 4.97 15.94
C GLY A 369 15.03 5.66 16.80
N ASP A 370 16.30 5.36 16.49
CA ASP A 370 17.46 5.75 17.28
C ASP A 370 18.44 6.67 16.52
N TYR A 371 18.01 7.23 15.39
CA TYR A 371 18.88 7.99 14.49
C TYR A 371 18.50 9.46 14.34
N ASP A 372 17.94 10.06 15.42
CA ASP A 372 17.47 11.44 15.44
C ASP A 372 16.34 11.71 14.40
N ALA A 373 16.22 12.97 13.96
CA ALA A 373 15.16 13.38 13.06
C ALA A 373 15.26 12.73 11.67
N TYR A 374 14.18 12.15 11.21
CA TYR A 374 14.03 11.70 9.83
C TYR A 374 13.82 12.90 8.89
N THR A 375 14.66 13.00 7.87
CA THR A 375 14.60 14.04 6.83
C THR A 375 14.09 13.51 5.48
N GLY A 376 13.66 12.25 5.44
CA GLY A 376 13.19 11.54 4.26
C GLY A 376 12.30 10.37 4.66
N LEU A 377 12.56 9.22 4.06
CA LEU A 377 11.83 7.99 4.37
C LEU A 377 12.02 7.60 5.85
N ILE A 378 10.93 7.34 6.53
CA ILE A 378 10.93 6.76 7.88
C ILE A 378 11.05 5.24 7.75
N ASP A 379 11.94 4.64 8.54
CA ASP A 379 12.17 3.19 8.51
C ASP A 379 10.90 2.42 8.89
N PHE A 380 10.55 1.40 8.10
CA PHE A 380 9.38 0.55 8.37
C PHE A 380 9.47 -0.13 9.75
N PRO A 381 8.38 -0.18 10.54
CA PRO A 381 7.01 0.29 10.29
C PRO A 381 6.72 1.72 10.84
N GLY A 382 7.73 2.58 10.94
CA GLY A 382 7.76 3.82 11.72
C GLY A 382 6.71 4.89 11.40
N ASP A 383 6.02 4.88 10.27
CA ASP A 383 5.00 5.86 9.91
C ASP A 383 3.63 5.27 9.55
N THR A 384 3.46 3.96 9.74
CA THR A 384 2.19 3.24 9.50
C THR A 384 1.04 3.80 10.35
N LEU A 385 -0.20 3.78 9.81
CA LEU A 385 -1.33 4.50 10.41
C LEU A 385 -1.90 3.88 11.69
N TYR A 386 -2.01 2.56 11.78
CA TYR A 386 -2.75 1.88 12.87
C TYR A 386 -1.83 1.33 13.95
N ILE A 387 -0.70 2.01 14.20
CA ILE A 387 0.25 1.70 15.27
C ILE A 387 0.60 2.96 16.04
N THR A 388 1.05 2.80 17.29
CA THR A 388 1.52 3.88 18.16
C THR A 388 3.03 3.95 18.13
N GLN A 389 3.59 5.05 17.65
CA GLN A 389 5.02 5.27 17.60
C GLN A 389 5.51 5.84 18.92
N VAL A 390 6.54 5.21 19.50
CA VAL A 390 7.06 5.55 20.82
C VAL A 390 8.44 6.14 20.70
N GLY A 391 8.58 7.43 20.97
CA GLY A 391 9.83 8.19 21.04
C GLY A 391 10.60 7.94 22.33
N GLY A 392 11.80 8.50 22.38
CA GLY A 392 12.72 8.33 23.49
C GLY A 392 12.98 9.61 24.30
N THR A 393 13.06 9.46 25.63
CA THR A 393 13.46 10.53 26.54
C THR A 393 14.66 10.15 27.39
N THR A 394 15.30 11.13 28.00
CA THR A 394 16.29 10.96 29.06
C THR A 394 15.65 11.30 30.40
N LEU A 395 15.38 10.28 31.20
CA LEU A 395 14.70 10.38 32.50
C LEU A 395 15.69 10.80 33.62
N THR A 396 15.21 11.65 34.52
CA THR A 396 15.84 11.96 35.79
C THR A 396 14.84 11.67 36.93
N THR A 397 15.24 10.86 37.89
CA THR A 397 14.44 10.53 39.08
C THR A 397 15.04 11.12 40.33
N SER A 398 14.31 11.13 41.44
CA SER A 398 14.79 11.55 42.74
C SER A 398 15.76 10.54 43.42
N GLY A 399 16.25 9.54 42.67
CA GLY A 399 17.11 8.46 43.06
C GLY A 399 16.55 7.10 42.68
N SER A 400 17.21 6.01 43.14
CA SER A 400 16.75 4.63 42.89
C SER A 400 15.32 4.43 43.38
N GLN A 401 14.46 3.90 42.52
CA GLN A 401 12.99 3.79 42.74
C GLN A 401 12.35 5.13 43.16
N GLY A 402 12.97 6.24 42.78
CA GLY A 402 12.50 7.58 43.05
C GLY A 402 11.41 8.06 42.08
N SER A 403 10.69 9.09 42.53
CA SER A 403 9.68 9.74 41.67
C SER A 403 10.33 10.45 40.48
N TRP A 404 9.52 10.65 39.45
CA TRP A 404 9.87 11.49 38.31
C TRP A 404 10.25 12.91 38.76
N VAL A 405 11.34 13.44 38.21
CA VAL A 405 11.81 14.82 38.46
C VAL A 405 11.77 15.64 37.16
N SER A 406 12.34 15.13 36.08
CA SER A 406 12.35 15.79 34.78
C SER A 406 12.69 14.80 33.68
N GLU A 407 12.38 15.18 32.47
CA GLU A 407 12.79 14.50 31.25
C GLU A 407 13.20 15.53 30.18
N THR A 408 14.10 15.09 29.30
CA THR A 408 14.47 15.79 28.09
C THR A 408 14.33 14.85 26.90
N VAL A 409 14.24 15.40 25.69
CA VAL A 409 14.35 14.57 24.47
C VAL A 409 15.64 13.77 24.52
N TRP A 410 15.58 12.46 24.27
CA TRP A 410 16.76 11.63 24.18
C TRP A 410 17.60 12.00 22.95
N ASN A 411 18.85 12.45 23.18
CA ASN A 411 19.81 12.75 22.13
C ASN A 411 21.24 12.68 22.68
N ARG A 412 21.99 11.67 22.23
CA ARG A 412 23.40 11.48 22.55
C ARG A 412 24.34 12.24 21.61
N GLY A 413 23.79 12.95 20.61
CA GLY A 413 24.55 13.57 19.53
C GLY A 413 25.06 12.55 18.49
N LYS A 414 25.72 13.05 17.46
CA LYS A 414 26.30 12.24 16.38
C LYS A 414 25.32 11.35 15.62
N GLY A 415 24.05 11.71 15.59
CA GLY A 415 23.03 10.93 14.92
C GLY A 415 22.47 9.77 15.75
N ILE A 416 22.53 9.88 17.08
CA ILE A 416 21.96 8.93 18.04
C ILE A 416 20.99 9.65 18.95
N GLY A 417 19.69 9.37 18.81
CA GLY A 417 18.65 10.01 19.60
C GLY A 417 17.25 9.61 19.11
N SER A 418 16.22 10.15 19.75
CA SER A 418 14.82 9.84 19.48
C SER A 418 14.44 10.06 18.02
N GLY A 419 13.95 9.02 17.37
CA GLY A 419 13.45 9.09 16.01
C GLY A 419 12.12 9.84 15.94
N GLY A 420 12.02 10.77 14.99
CA GLY A 420 10.79 11.50 14.76
C GLY A 420 10.83 12.25 13.43
N GLY A 421 9.68 12.57 12.88
CA GLY A 421 9.64 13.24 11.59
C GLY A 421 8.27 13.23 10.93
N ILE A 422 8.27 13.62 9.66
CA ILE A 422 7.09 13.72 8.82
C ILE A 422 7.13 12.57 7.81
N SER A 423 6.08 11.77 7.75
CA SER A 423 5.94 10.71 6.75
C SER A 423 6.00 11.27 5.34
N THR A 424 6.67 10.56 4.45
CA THR A 424 6.65 10.82 3.00
C THR A 424 5.64 9.91 2.27
N GLN A 425 4.97 9.01 2.99
CA GLN A 425 4.13 7.95 2.43
C GLN A 425 2.66 8.05 2.86
N TYR A 426 2.42 8.39 4.14
CA TYR A 426 1.08 8.39 4.71
C TYR A 426 0.58 9.81 4.94
N GLY A 427 -0.64 10.07 4.46
CA GLY A 427 -1.35 11.32 4.74
C GLY A 427 -1.67 11.48 6.22
N ILE A 428 -1.91 12.73 6.63
CA ILE A 428 -2.25 13.03 8.02
C ILE A 428 -3.54 12.29 8.42
N PRO A 429 -3.52 11.49 9.50
CA PRO A 429 -4.71 10.81 9.97
C PRO A 429 -5.69 11.79 10.64
N SER A 430 -6.97 11.42 10.65
CA SER A 430 -8.04 12.29 11.16
C SER A 430 -7.85 12.74 12.60
N TRP A 431 -7.20 11.94 13.43
CA TRP A 431 -6.92 12.29 14.82
C TRP A 431 -5.81 13.33 14.99
N GLN A 432 -4.88 13.48 14.03
CA GLN A 432 -3.85 14.53 14.04
C GLN A 432 -4.28 15.85 13.39
N THR A 433 -5.41 15.90 12.67
CA THR A 433 -5.79 17.09 11.89
C THR A 433 -6.08 18.33 12.74
N ASN A 434 -6.38 18.15 14.02
CA ASN A 434 -6.70 19.24 14.94
C ASN A 434 -5.50 19.69 15.79
N ILE A 435 -4.32 19.09 15.61
CA ILE A 435 -3.12 19.47 16.34
C ILE A 435 -2.46 20.66 15.65
N SER A 436 -2.08 21.69 16.43
CA SER A 436 -1.32 22.82 15.89
C SER A 436 0.10 22.38 15.54
N MET A 437 0.48 22.52 14.28
CA MET A 437 1.80 22.19 13.77
C MET A 437 2.70 23.43 13.57
N VAL A 438 2.32 24.56 14.15
CA VAL A 438 3.05 25.84 13.96
C VAL A 438 4.36 25.87 14.76
N ALA A 439 4.31 25.47 16.03
CA ALA A 439 5.46 25.55 16.93
C ALA A 439 6.45 24.39 16.73
N ASN A 440 5.97 23.20 16.33
CA ASN A 440 6.73 21.96 16.27
C ASN A 440 7.29 21.62 14.89
N GLN A 441 7.07 22.47 13.89
CA GLN A 441 7.50 22.26 12.49
C GLN A 441 6.88 21.02 11.80
N GLY A 442 5.77 20.52 12.31
CA GLY A 442 5.06 19.36 11.76
C GLY A 442 4.31 19.67 10.46
N SER A 443 3.78 18.62 9.85
CA SER A 443 2.97 18.70 8.63
C SER A 443 1.48 18.77 8.97
N THR A 444 0.74 19.55 8.21
CA THR A 444 -0.74 19.58 8.25
C THR A 444 -1.38 18.66 7.21
N THR A 445 -0.58 17.96 6.39
CA THR A 445 -1.05 17.11 5.30
C THR A 445 -0.52 15.67 5.39
N MET A 446 0.60 15.47 6.07
CA MET A 446 1.24 14.17 6.22
C MET A 446 1.31 13.76 7.68
N ARG A 447 1.34 12.43 7.97
CA ARG A 447 1.46 11.88 9.32
C ARG A 447 2.74 12.39 9.99
N ASN A 448 2.63 12.80 11.25
CA ASN A 448 3.73 13.21 12.12
C ASN A 448 3.99 12.13 13.16
N THR A 449 5.25 11.87 13.47
CA THR A 449 5.71 10.88 14.46
C THR A 449 6.78 11.46 15.38
N PRO A 450 6.96 10.96 16.63
CA PRO A 450 6.22 9.88 17.29
C PRO A 450 4.88 10.35 17.84
N ASP A 451 4.07 9.41 18.39
CA ASP A 451 2.78 9.73 19.01
C ASP A 451 2.95 10.03 20.52
N VAL A 452 3.80 9.26 21.19
CA VAL A 452 4.11 9.34 22.62
C VAL A 452 5.58 8.99 22.85
N ALA A 453 6.08 9.10 24.10
CA ALA A 453 7.45 8.72 24.45
C ALA A 453 7.55 8.03 25.81
N LEU A 454 8.69 7.40 26.07
CA LEU A 454 9.18 6.94 27.37
C LEU A 454 10.71 6.96 27.42
N THR A 455 11.29 6.66 28.60
CA THR A 455 12.76 6.68 28.76
C THR A 455 13.46 5.74 27.77
N ALA A 456 14.51 6.25 27.16
CA ALA A 456 15.36 5.57 26.18
C ALA A 456 16.85 5.63 26.55
N GLU A 457 17.17 5.97 27.82
CA GLU A 457 18.56 6.17 28.27
C GLU A 457 18.82 5.47 29.59
N ASN A 458 20.02 4.92 29.74
CA ASN A 458 20.51 4.33 30.95
C ASN A 458 19.65 3.19 31.51
N VAL A 459 19.20 2.27 30.64
CA VAL A 459 18.38 1.13 31.02
C VAL A 459 19.26 -0.12 31.21
N TYR A 460 19.09 -0.81 32.33
CA TYR A 460 19.77 -2.08 32.60
C TYR A 460 19.06 -3.25 31.93
N VAL A 461 19.85 -4.12 31.29
CA VAL A 461 19.39 -5.35 30.65
C VAL A 461 20.32 -6.53 30.98
N ARG A 462 19.71 -7.70 31.14
CA ARG A 462 20.42 -8.97 31.30
C ARG A 462 20.23 -9.85 30.08
N ALA A 463 21.32 -10.13 29.35
CA ALA A 463 21.27 -10.98 28.17
C ALA A 463 22.56 -11.82 28.04
N ASN A 464 22.45 -13.06 27.57
CA ASN A 464 23.58 -13.99 27.36
C ASN A 464 24.49 -14.13 28.58
N GLY A 465 23.92 -14.14 29.80
CA GLY A 465 24.66 -14.21 31.04
C GLY A 465 25.49 -12.98 31.34
N ARG A 466 25.23 -11.82 30.72
CA ARG A 466 25.95 -10.56 30.87
C ARG A 466 25.03 -9.39 31.16
N ASP A 467 25.61 -8.38 31.79
CA ASP A 467 24.91 -7.16 32.16
C ASP A 467 25.24 -6.05 31.18
N TYR A 468 24.20 -5.36 30.72
CA TYR A 468 24.31 -4.26 29.77
C TYR A 468 23.64 -3.00 30.33
N THR A 469 24.18 -1.85 29.96
CA THR A 469 23.42 -0.60 29.93
C THR A 469 23.06 -0.28 28.48
N VAL A 470 21.79 -0.06 28.22
CA VAL A 470 21.27 0.20 26.89
C VAL A 470 20.62 1.56 26.82
N GLY A 471 20.59 2.11 25.61
CA GLY A 471 19.76 3.24 25.22
C GLY A 471 19.14 2.93 23.89
N GLY A 472 17.98 3.51 23.62
CA GLY A 472 17.20 3.30 22.42
C GLY A 472 15.72 3.42 22.68
N THR A 473 14.97 3.81 21.64
CA THR A 473 13.50 3.80 21.69
C THR A 473 12.93 2.38 21.87
N SER A 474 13.79 1.37 21.71
CA SER A 474 13.55 -0.03 22.10
C SER A 474 13.20 -0.22 23.58
N CYS A 475 13.72 0.64 24.47
CA CYS A 475 13.32 0.61 25.89
C CYS A 475 11.88 1.11 26.05
N ALA A 476 11.50 2.12 25.29
CA ALA A 476 10.25 2.86 25.44
C ALA A 476 9.02 2.08 24.93
N ALA A 477 9.12 1.40 23.80
CA ALA A 477 8.00 0.71 23.19
C ALA A 477 7.43 -0.43 24.07
N PRO A 478 8.23 -1.38 24.60
CA PRO A 478 7.72 -2.44 25.47
C PRO A 478 7.26 -1.91 26.84
N LEU A 479 7.85 -0.82 27.35
CA LEU A 479 7.33 -0.12 28.53
C LEU A 479 5.92 0.42 28.27
N TRP A 480 5.65 1.01 27.09
CA TRP A 480 4.30 1.44 26.69
C TRP A 480 3.33 0.27 26.54
N ALA A 481 3.77 -0.87 26.00
CA ALA A 481 2.94 -2.08 25.95
C ALA A 481 2.58 -2.57 27.36
N GLY A 482 3.53 -2.54 28.30
CA GLY A 482 3.29 -2.78 29.73
C GLY A 482 2.31 -1.76 30.33
N PHE A 483 2.46 -0.47 30.02
CA PHE A 483 1.54 0.59 30.44
C PHE A 483 0.13 0.35 29.87
N GLY A 484 0.02 -0.03 28.60
CA GLY A 484 -1.23 -0.44 27.96
C GLY A 484 -1.92 -1.60 28.68
N ALA A 485 -1.13 -2.53 29.24
CA ALA A 485 -1.68 -3.62 30.06
C ALA A 485 -2.29 -3.11 31.39
N LEU A 486 -1.72 -2.06 32.00
CA LEU A 486 -2.33 -1.42 33.18
C LEU A 486 -3.64 -0.73 32.81
N VAL A 487 -3.66 -0.02 31.69
CA VAL A 487 -4.88 0.63 31.16
C VAL A 487 -5.98 -0.39 30.91
N ASN A 488 -5.65 -1.49 30.25
CA ASN A 488 -6.62 -2.56 29.95
C ASN A 488 -7.06 -3.32 31.19
N GLN A 489 -6.18 -3.52 32.18
CA GLN A 489 -6.58 -4.06 33.49
C GLN A 489 -7.65 -3.20 34.15
N GLN A 490 -7.49 -1.87 34.14
CA GLN A 490 -8.49 -0.95 34.69
C GLN A 490 -9.80 -0.96 33.89
N ALA A 491 -9.72 -0.89 32.56
CA ALA A 491 -10.91 -0.92 31.71
C ALA A 491 -11.74 -2.19 31.97
N VAL A 492 -11.10 -3.36 31.91
CA VAL A 492 -11.76 -4.66 32.17
C VAL A 492 -12.25 -4.75 33.60
N GLY A 493 -11.46 -4.29 34.59
CA GLY A 493 -11.85 -4.27 36.00
C GLY A 493 -13.06 -3.38 36.31
N THR A 494 -13.38 -2.43 35.42
CA THR A 494 -14.59 -1.60 35.49
C THR A 494 -15.72 -2.08 34.56
N GLY A 495 -15.60 -3.29 34.01
CA GLY A 495 -16.59 -3.90 33.11
C GLY A 495 -16.63 -3.35 31.71
N LYS A 496 -15.54 -2.70 31.26
CA LYS A 496 -15.40 -2.14 29.91
C LYS A 496 -14.51 -3.01 29.02
N PRO A 497 -14.65 -2.93 27.69
CA PRO A 497 -13.70 -3.56 26.76
C PRO A 497 -12.28 -3.00 26.94
N THR A 498 -11.29 -3.70 26.39
CA THR A 498 -9.93 -3.19 26.22
C THR A 498 -9.94 -1.95 25.32
N VAL A 499 -8.91 -1.10 25.46
CA VAL A 499 -8.90 0.21 24.77
C VAL A 499 -8.52 0.16 23.29
N GLY A 500 -7.85 -0.94 22.84
CA GLY A 500 -7.44 -1.08 21.44
C GLY A 500 -6.43 -0.04 20.99
N PHE A 501 -6.49 0.37 19.73
CA PHE A 501 -5.60 1.38 19.13
C PHE A 501 -5.80 2.75 19.80
N ILE A 502 -4.77 3.24 20.49
CA ILE A 502 -4.91 4.37 21.43
C ILE A 502 -4.74 5.77 20.83
N ASN A 503 -4.16 5.92 19.62
CA ASN A 503 -3.78 7.25 19.11
C ASN A 503 -4.95 8.25 19.08
N PRO A 504 -6.19 7.90 18.65
CA PRO A 504 -7.29 8.85 18.67
C PRO A 504 -7.60 9.37 20.09
N LEU A 505 -7.47 8.52 21.11
CA LEU A 505 -7.68 8.93 22.52
C LEU A 505 -6.51 9.75 23.05
N VAL A 506 -5.27 9.37 22.72
CA VAL A 506 -4.05 10.09 23.09
C VAL A 506 -4.10 11.52 22.55
N ASP A 507 -4.44 11.69 21.26
CA ASP A 507 -4.55 13.02 20.64
C ASP A 507 -5.71 13.86 21.22
N MET A 508 -6.82 13.22 21.55
CA MET A 508 -7.94 13.87 22.23
C MET A 508 -7.55 14.35 23.65
N ILE A 509 -6.82 13.54 24.42
CA ILE A 509 -6.36 13.88 25.77
C ILE A 509 -5.29 14.98 25.66
N GLY A 510 -4.35 14.84 24.74
CA GLY A 510 -3.23 15.77 24.53
C GLY A 510 -3.69 17.15 24.10
N SER A 511 -4.71 17.24 23.23
CA SER A 511 -5.32 18.52 22.83
C SER A 511 -6.34 19.07 23.84
N GLY A 512 -6.65 18.33 24.90
CA GLY A 512 -7.68 18.66 25.89
C GLY A 512 -7.15 19.25 27.19
N ALA A 513 -8.07 19.69 28.06
CA ALA A 513 -7.74 20.28 29.37
C ALA A 513 -7.06 19.33 30.36
N LYS A 514 -7.11 18.01 30.10
CA LYS A 514 -6.44 17.00 30.95
C LYS A 514 -4.98 16.76 30.56
N TYR A 515 -4.47 17.40 29.53
CA TYR A 515 -3.11 17.15 29.03
C TYR A 515 -2.05 17.22 30.14
N THR A 516 -1.96 18.33 30.83
CA THR A 516 -0.94 18.59 31.89
C THR A 516 -1.06 17.71 33.12
N SER A 517 -2.19 17.05 33.34
CA SER A 517 -2.36 16.08 34.43
C SER A 517 -2.15 14.62 33.95
N ALA A 518 -2.26 14.37 32.65
CA ALA A 518 -2.17 13.04 32.06
C ALA A 518 -0.77 12.74 31.48
N PHE A 519 -0.08 13.77 31.00
CA PHE A 519 1.25 13.64 30.42
C PHE A 519 2.27 14.55 31.10
N HIS A 520 3.51 14.08 31.19
CA HIS A 520 4.68 14.92 31.35
C HIS A 520 5.04 15.49 29.98
N ASP A 521 4.84 16.79 29.78
CA ASP A 521 5.16 17.51 28.56
C ASP A 521 6.68 17.73 28.45
N ILE A 522 7.30 17.25 27.39
CA ILE A 522 8.75 17.26 27.20
C ILE A 522 9.17 18.47 26.37
N THR A 523 9.39 19.60 27.00
CA THR A 523 9.62 20.90 26.36
C THR A 523 11.12 21.26 26.21
N THR A 524 12.02 20.33 26.49
CA THR A 524 13.47 20.56 26.47
C THR A 524 14.20 19.48 25.69
N GLY A 525 15.26 19.89 24.99
CA GLY A 525 16.04 19.01 24.12
C GLY A 525 15.58 19.05 22.67
N ASN A 526 16.13 18.16 21.88
CA ASN A 526 15.88 18.06 20.45
C ASN A 526 16.33 16.72 19.92
N ASN A 527 15.91 16.36 18.71
CA ASN A 527 16.45 15.23 17.96
C ASN A 527 17.20 15.67 16.70
N THR A 528 17.90 16.81 16.78
CA THR A 528 18.72 17.30 15.67
C THR A 528 19.97 16.46 15.49
N SER A 529 20.40 16.32 14.23
CA SER A 529 21.61 15.61 13.85
C SER A 529 22.45 16.43 12.86
N PRO A 530 23.68 16.03 12.53
CA PRO A 530 24.46 16.67 11.47
C PRO A 530 23.75 16.74 10.12
N SER A 531 22.88 15.77 9.82
CA SER A 531 22.02 15.73 8.62
C SER A 531 20.74 16.55 8.75
N SER A 532 20.32 16.86 9.97
CA SER A 532 19.13 17.66 10.30
C SER A 532 19.40 18.65 11.44
N PRO A 533 20.22 19.70 11.22
CA PRO A 533 20.66 20.58 12.30
C PRO A 533 19.60 21.56 12.82
N SER A 534 18.46 21.66 12.16
CA SER A 534 17.38 22.58 12.48
C SER A 534 16.03 21.92 12.81
N ARG A 535 15.96 20.61 12.95
CA ARG A 535 14.71 19.82 13.18
C ARG A 535 15.03 18.59 14.04
N PHE A 536 14.20 18.24 15.01
CA PHE A 536 13.04 18.92 15.61
C PHE A 536 13.43 19.24 17.05
N TYR A 537 12.59 20.03 17.75
CA TYR A 537 12.82 20.43 19.12
C TYR A 537 11.64 20.02 20.01
N GLY A 538 11.92 19.67 21.27
CA GLY A 538 10.90 19.55 22.29
C GLY A 538 10.24 20.89 22.54
N VAL A 539 8.93 20.98 22.33
CA VAL A 539 8.13 22.19 22.52
C VAL A 539 6.88 21.85 23.31
N ALA A 540 6.22 22.89 23.87
CA ALA A 540 4.98 22.66 24.61
C ALA A 540 3.88 22.04 23.74
N GLY A 541 3.25 21.00 24.24
CA GLY A 541 2.26 20.22 23.54
C GLY A 541 2.87 19.12 22.66
N TYR A 542 2.24 18.82 21.54
CA TYR A 542 2.71 17.82 20.62
C TYR A 542 3.97 18.25 19.87
N ASP A 543 5.02 17.43 19.88
CA ASP A 543 6.23 17.65 19.10
C ASP A 543 6.73 16.38 18.36
N LEU A 544 7.66 16.56 17.40
CA LEU A 544 8.19 15.49 16.58
C LEU A 544 9.47 14.84 17.17
N CYS A 545 9.67 14.95 18.48
CA CYS A 545 10.72 14.28 19.23
C CYS A 545 10.13 13.24 20.18
N THR A 546 9.02 13.61 20.87
CA THR A 546 8.43 12.87 21.98
C THR A 546 6.90 12.72 21.88
N GLY A 547 6.29 13.19 20.79
CA GLY A 547 4.84 13.18 20.65
C GLY A 547 4.16 14.03 21.71
N TRP A 548 3.19 13.49 22.43
CA TRP A 548 2.53 14.13 23.57
C TRP A 548 3.29 14.01 24.89
N GLY A 549 4.47 13.37 24.88
CA GLY A 549 5.31 13.16 26.06
C GLY A 549 5.11 11.81 26.73
N THR A 550 5.37 11.74 28.04
CA THR A 550 5.41 10.49 28.82
C THR A 550 4.25 10.39 29.82
N PRO A 551 3.83 9.18 30.25
CA PRO A 551 2.69 9.01 31.16
C PRO A 551 2.89 9.71 32.51
N ALA A 552 1.90 10.48 32.99
CA ALA A 552 1.87 11.11 34.29
C ALA A 552 0.89 10.35 35.25
N GLY A 553 1.25 9.12 35.59
CA GLY A 553 0.58 8.36 36.62
C GLY A 553 -0.81 7.83 36.28
N GLN A 554 -1.64 7.72 37.32
CA GLN A 554 -2.99 7.13 37.29
C GLN A 554 -3.93 7.96 36.41
N GLU A 555 -3.69 9.26 36.21
CA GLU A 555 -4.59 10.13 35.46
C GLU A 555 -4.65 9.77 33.97
N LEU A 556 -3.51 9.42 33.33
CA LEU A 556 -3.52 8.95 31.95
C LEU A 556 -4.22 7.58 31.83
N ILE A 557 -3.99 6.67 32.80
CA ILE A 557 -4.69 5.38 32.85
C ILE A 557 -6.19 5.60 32.93
N ASN A 558 -6.66 6.50 33.83
CA ASN A 558 -8.05 6.85 33.97
C ASN A 558 -8.64 7.42 32.68
N ALA A 559 -7.92 8.33 32.04
CA ALA A 559 -8.38 9.00 30.83
C ALA A 559 -8.51 8.02 29.64
N LEU A 560 -7.57 7.09 29.50
CA LEU A 560 -7.60 6.07 28.44
C LEU A 560 -8.63 4.96 28.72
N ALA A 561 -8.77 4.52 29.97
CA ALA A 561 -9.67 3.40 30.34
C ALA A 561 -11.15 3.82 30.44
N ASN A 562 -11.45 5.09 30.64
CA ASN A 562 -12.80 5.60 30.82
C ASN A 562 -13.14 6.61 29.71
N PRO A 563 -13.97 6.23 28.74
CA PRO A 563 -14.38 7.13 27.68
C PRO A 563 -15.14 8.33 28.24
N GLU A 564 -15.08 9.42 27.49
CA GLU A 564 -15.78 10.67 27.81
C GLU A 564 -17.30 10.44 27.97
N ALA A 565 -17.88 11.05 28.98
CA ALA A 565 -19.31 10.90 29.27
C ALA A 565 -20.20 11.64 28.24
N LEU A 566 -19.71 12.72 27.63
CA LEU A 566 -20.42 13.42 26.55
C LEU A 566 -20.26 12.62 25.25
N VAL A 567 -21.37 12.06 24.78
CA VAL A 567 -21.43 11.29 23.55
C VAL A 567 -22.12 12.12 22.47
N ILE A 568 -21.49 12.27 21.30
CA ILE A 568 -21.98 13.11 20.19
C ILE A 568 -22.07 12.24 18.92
N THR A 569 -23.24 12.05 18.39
CA THR A 569 -23.51 11.24 17.19
C THR A 569 -24.16 12.11 16.09
N PRO A 570 -23.70 12.06 14.83
CA PRO A 570 -22.59 11.25 14.31
C PRO A 570 -21.20 11.76 14.71
N ALA A 571 -20.20 10.90 14.50
CA ALA A 571 -18.79 11.14 14.82
C ALA A 571 -18.13 12.21 13.95
N SER A 572 -18.66 12.49 12.76
CA SER A 572 -18.11 13.44 11.80
C SER A 572 -19.13 14.49 11.40
N GLY A 573 -18.65 15.68 11.03
CA GLY A 573 -19.43 16.66 10.30
C GLY A 573 -19.65 16.21 8.84
N PHE A 574 -20.34 17.03 8.08
CA PHE A 574 -20.59 16.78 6.66
C PHE A 574 -19.52 17.41 5.76
N SER A 575 -19.36 16.82 4.58
CA SER A 575 -18.71 17.46 3.44
C SER A 575 -19.75 17.82 2.39
N SER A 576 -19.68 19.03 1.85
CA SER A 576 -20.62 19.54 0.88
C SER A 576 -19.89 20.16 -0.32
N ILE A 577 -20.50 20.08 -1.49
CA ILE A 577 -19.96 20.63 -2.72
C ILE A 577 -21.08 21.33 -3.52
N GLY A 578 -20.76 22.44 -4.16
CA GLY A 578 -21.70 23.18 -5.05
C GLY A 578 -21.01 24.28 -5.81
N GLY A 579 -21.74 24.94 -6.70
CA GLY A 579 -21.29 26.17 -7.38
C GLY A 579 -21.32 27.39 -6.48
N VAL A 580 -20.79 28.52 -6.96
CA VAL A 580 -20.99 29.83 -6.33
C VAL A 580 -22.48 30.11 -6.27
N GLY A 581 -22.97 30.43 -5.07
CA GLY A 581 -24.43 30.63 -4.86
C GLY A 581 -25.20 29.34 -4.53
N GLY A 582 -24.60 28.17 -4.65
CA GLY A 582 -25.24 26.86 -4.50
C GLY A 582 -25.96 26.41 -5.78
N PRO A 583 -26.83 25.43 -5.72
CA PRO A 583 -27.14 24.61 -4.55
C PRO A 583 -25.97 23.76 -4.08
N PHE A 584 -25.95 23.44 -2.78
CA PHE A 584 -24.96 22.57 -2.16
C PHE A 584 -25.54 21.17 -1.91
N THR A 585 -24.70 20.13 -2.02
CA THR A 585 -25.13 18.71 -1.89
C THR A 585 -25.67 18.37 -0.51
N VAL A 586 -25.10 18.95 0.54
CA VAL A 586 -25.55 18.81 1.92
C VAL A 586 -25.61 20.21 2.55
N THR A 587 -26.74 20.54 3.12
CA THR A 587 -26.97 21.88 3.70
C THR A 587 -27.12 21.87 5.21
N ALA A 588 -27.39 20.73 5.82
CA ALA A 588 -27.60 20.60 7.26
C ALA A 588 -27.33 19.19 7.77
N GLN A 589 -27.02 19.10 9.07
CA GLN A 589 -26.85 17.87 9.83
C GLN A 589 -27.37 18.08 11.24
N SER A 590 -27.99 17.04 11.80
CA SER A 590 -28.34 17.00 13.22
C SER A 590 -27.32 16.15 13.98
N LEU A 591 -26.80 16.69 15.07
CA LEU A 591 -25.96 15.97 16.03
C LEU A 591 -26.80 15.66 17.27
N SER A 592 -26.78 14.41 17.71
CA SER A 592 -27.41 13.97 18.96
C SER A 592 -26.38 13.92 20.08
N LEU A 593 -26.57 14.67 21.13
CA LEU A 593 -25.71 14.72 22.30
C LEU A 593 -26.37 13.94 23.43
N THR A 594 -25.69 12.95 23.99
CA THR A 594 -26.17 12.15 25.13
C THR A 594 -25.11 12.09 26.23
N ASN A 595 -25.55 11.76 27.44
CA ASN A 595 -24.68 11.56 28.59
C ASN A 595 -24.60 10.05 28.92
N ALA A 596 -23.47 9.43 28.62
CA ALA A 596 -23.18 8.03 28.93
C ALA A 596 -22.62 7.83 30.36
N GLY A 597 -22.39 8.91 31.09
CA GLY A 597 -21.90 8.87 32.47
C GLY A 597 -23.03 8.66 33.50
N THR A 598 -22.64 8.59 34.78
CA THR A 598 -23.55 8.38 35.94
C THR A 598 -23.99 9.70 36.59
N ASN A 599 -23.37 10.83 36.26
CA ASN A 599 -23.66 12.16 36.81
C ASN A 599 -24.09 13.11 35.71
N SER A 600 -24.87 14.15 36.04
CA SER A 600 -25.19 15.23 35.10
C SER A 600 -23.91 15.92 34.64
N LEU A 601 -23.84 16.25 33.34
CA LEU A 601 -22.76 17.04 32.76
C LEU A 601 -23.29 18.31 32.08
N THR A 602 -22.50 19.36 32.10
CA THR A 602 -22.71 20.58 31.30
C THR A 602 -21.75 20.61 30.14
N TRP A 603 -22.25 21.09 28.99
CA TRP A 603 -21.45 21.18 27.77
C TRP A 603 -21.60 22.56 27.10
N THR A 604 -20.63 22.92 26.29
CA THR A 604 -20.65 24.09 25.45
C THR A 604 -20.18 23.77 24.04
N LEU A 605 -20.62 24.55 23.06
CA LEU A 605 -20.22 24.48 21.67
C LEU A 605 -19.61 25.81 21.24
N VAL A 606 -18.41 25.77 20.67
CA VAL A 606 -17.73 26.88 20.01
C VAL A 606 -17.80 26.71 18.51
N ASN A 607 -18.35 27.69 17.80
CA ASN A 607 -18.38 27.80 16.36
C ASN A 607 -17.75 29.12 15.94
N THR A 608 -16.59 29.09 15.32
CA THR A 608 -15.89 30.26 14.78
C THR A 608 -16.11 30.45 13.28
N SER A 609 -16.85 29.56 12.66
CA SER A 609 -17.13 29.61 11.23
C SER A 609 -18.11 30.71 10.86
N LEU A 610 -17.81 31.46 9.81
CA LEU A 610 -18.69 32.48 9.27
C LEU A 610 -19.81 31.91 8.40
N TRP A 611 -19.67 30.68 7.91
CA TRP A 611 -20.58 30.07 6.93
C TRP A 611 -21.42 28.91 7.49
N LEU A 612 -21.24 28.55 8.79
CA LEU A 612 -22.07 27.58 9.52
C LEU A 612 -22.87 28.24 10.62
N ASN A 613 -24.09 27.80 10.83
CA ASN A 613 -24.84 27.96 12.05
C ASN A 613 -24.86 26.65 12.84
N ALA A 614 -24.81 26.75 14.17
CA ALA A 614 -24.96 25.62 15.06
C ALA A 614 -25.77 26.04 16.31
N THR A 615 -26.82 25.31 16.66
CA THR A 615 -27.69 25.63 17.79
C THR A 615 -28.36 24.35 18.35
N PRO A 616 -28.49 24.22 19.69
CA PRO A 616 -28.01 25.15 20.74
C PRO A 616 -26.48 25.10 20.91
N THR A 617 -25.93 26.15 21.58
CA THR A 617 -24.49 26.31 21.81
C THR A 617 -24.04 25.82 23.19
N GLY A 618 -24.91 25.21 23.95
CA GLY A 618 -24.61 24.63 25.26
C GLY A 618 -25.86 24.16 26.00
N GLY A 619 -25.64 23.47 27.09
CA GLY A 619 -26.74 22.92 27.89
C GLY A 619 -26.26 21.95 28.98
N THR A 620 -27.21 21.28 29.62
CA THR A 620 -26.98 20.24 30.64
C THR A 620 -27.64 18.95 30.18
N LEU A 621 -26.92 17.84 30.30
CA LEU A 621 -27.39 16.47 30.03
C LEU A 621 -27.44 15.70 31.36
N THR A 622 -28.60 15.22 31.74
CA THR A 622 -28.73 14.32 32.91
C THR A 622 -28.25 12.93 32.54
N ALA A 623 -27.72 12.19 33.54
CA ALA A 623 -27.30 10.80 33.35
C ALA A 623 -28.47 9.94 32.85
N GLY A 624 -28.30 9.24 31.73
CA GLY A 624 -29.34 8.42 31.11
C GLY A 624 -30.59 9.19 30.66
N GLY A 625 -30.50 10.53 30.62
CA GLY A 625 -31.59 11.42 30.17
C GLY A 625 -31.73 11.48 28.65
N PRO A 626 -32.75 12.24 28.16
CA PRO A 626 -32.99 12.37 26.73
C PRO A 626 -31.82 13.07 26.02
N ALA A 627 -31.62 12.69 24.76
CA ALA A 627 -30.62 13.33 23.90
C ALA A 627 -30.99 14.79 23.62
N THR A 628 -29.99 15.66 23.56
CA THR A 628 -30.13 17.03 23.03
C THR A 628 -29.66 17.04 21.58
N THR A 629 -30.51 17.57 20.69
CA THR A 629 -30.15 17.72 19.27
C THR A 629 -29.51 19.08 19.03
N VAL A 630 -28.32 19.08 18.45
CA VAL A 630 -27.69 20.30 17.90
C VAL A 630 -27.85 20.27 16.38
N ALA A 631 -28.55 21.29 15.85
CA ALA A 631 -28.69 21.48 14.42
C ALA A 631 -27.52 22.29 13.90
N VAL A 632 -26.80 21.74 12.92
CA VAL A 632 -25.73 22.42 12.19
C VAL A 632 -26.17 22.60 10.74
N SER A 633 -26.06 23.83 10.21
CA SER A 633 -26.49 24.14 8.84
C SER A 633 -25.59 25.18 8.17
N LEU A 634 -25.52 25.11 6.84
CA LEU A 634 -24.98 26.22 6.04
C LEU A 634 -25.87 27.45 6.26
N ASN A 635 -25.26 28.63 6.40
CA ASN A 635 -25.95 29.90 6.48
C ASN A 635 -25.86 30.69 5.17
N THR A 636 -26.41 31.87 5.12
CA THR A 636 -26.41 32.73 3.91
C THR A 636 -25.01 33.15 3.46
N ALA A 637 -24.03 33.20 4.37
CA ALA A 637 -22.64 33.49 3.98
C ALA A 637 -22.01 32.37 3.16
N ALA A 638 -22.45 31.13 3.30
CA ALA A 638 -21.97 30.01 2.47
C ALA A 638 -22.22 30.28 0.97
N SER A 639 -23.36 30.88 0.61
CA SER A 639 -23.69 31.20 -0.79
C SER A 639 -22.86 32.35 -1.36
N ASN A 640 -22.19 33.14 -0.50
CA ASN A 640 -21.34 34.26 -0.93
C ASN A 640 -19.86 33.91 -1.02
N LEU A 641 -19.51 32.63 -0.76
CA LEU A 641 -18.13 32.19 -0.85
C LEU A 641 -17.70 32.06 -2.31
N VAL A 642 -16.46 32.46 -2.56
CA VAL A 642 -15.83 32.31 -3.89
C VAL A 642 -15.37 30.87 -4.11
N VAL A 643 -14.97 30.55 -5.32
CA VAL A 643 -14.40 29.23 -5.63
C VAL A 643 -13.21 28.93 -4.71
N GLY A 644 -13.26 27.80 -4.01
CA GLY A 644 -12.27 27.37 -3.05
C GLY A 644 -12.74 26.23 -2.16
N ALA A 645 -11.82 25.70 -1.37
CA ALA A 645 -12.09 24.72 -0.33
C ALA A 645 -12.12 25.44 1.04
N TYR A 646 -13.17 25.22 1.79
CA TYR A 646 -13.40 25.80 3.10
C TYR A 646 -13.58 24.70 4.12
N SER A 647 -12.95 24.84 5.27
CA SER A 647 -13.15 23.94 6.41
C SER A 647 -13.54 24.74 7.65
N ALA A 648 -14.33 24.10 8.49
CA ALA A 648 -14.73 24.66 9.78
C ALA A 648 -14.74 23.52 10.81
N THR A 649 -14.28 23.83 12.01
CA THR A 649 -14.30 22.90 13.14
C THR A 649 -15.22 23.43 14.22
N LEU A 650 -16.21 22.63 14.60
CA LEU A 650 -17.08 22.88 15.74
C LEU A 650 -16.51 22.14 16.95
N TRP A 651 -16.27 22.85 18.06
CA TRP A 651 -15.75 22.29 19.29
C TRP A 651 -16.84 22.17 20.35
N PHE A 652 -17.05 20.95 20.81
CA PHE A 652 -17.93 20.62 21.92
C PHE A 652 -17.07 20.31 23.15
N THR A 653 -17.28 21.03 24.23
CA THR A 653 -16.54 20.80 25.47
C THR A 653 -17.48 20.33 26.55
N ASN A 654 -17.21 19.19 27.15
CA ASN A 654 -17.81 18.78 28.42
C ASN A 654 -17.17 19.62 29.54
N LEU A 655 -17.88 20.59 30.08
CA LEU A 655 -17.37 21.48 31.14
C LEU A 655 -17.15 20.74 32.48
N THR A 656 -17.74 19.57 32.67
CA THR A 656 -17.58 18.75 33.87
C THR A 656 -16.27 17.97 33.87
N SER A 657 -15.86 17.43 32.69
CA SER A 657 -14.60 16.69 32.52
C SER A 657 -13.46 17.57 31.96
N GLY A 658 -13.79 18.71 31.36
CA GLY A 658 -12.83 19.55 30.64
C GLY A 658 -12.44 19.00 29.25
N VAL A 659 -13.01 17.88 28.80
CA VAL A 659 -12.67 17.26 27.54
C VAL A 659 -13.42 17.90 26.38
N GLY A 660 -12.66 18.30 25.33
CA GLY A 660 -13.18 18.80 24.07
C GLY A 660 -13.26 17.72 23.00
N GLN A 661 -14.33 17.74 22.22
CA GLN A 661 -14.51 16.92 21.02
C GLN A 661 -14.79 17.81 19.83
N SER A 662 -14.22 17.51 18.68
CA SER A 662 -14.44 18.32 17.49
C SER A 662 -15.26 17.60 16.42
N ARG A 663 -15.92 18.41 15.56
CA ARG A 663 -16.56 17.93 14.33
C ARG A 663 -16.15 18.86 13.20
N GLN A 664 -15.53 18.28 12.19
CA GLN A 664 -15.04 19.02 11.04
C GLN A 664 -16.07 19.02 9.92
N TYR A 665 -16.29 20.19 9.32
CA TYR A 665 -17.18 20.43 8.20
C TYR A 665 -16.39 20.98 7.03
N ASN A 666 -16.62 20.43 5.85
CA ASN A 666 -15.92 20.83 4.63
C ASN A 666 -16.94 21.31 3.59
N LEU A 667 -16.61 22.42 2.93
CA LEU A 667 -17.41 22.99 1.85
C LEU A 667 -16.50 23.29 0.66
N SER A 668 -16.75 22.64 -0.46
CA SER A 668 -16.07 22.90 -1.72
C SER A 668 -16.95 23.74 -2.63
N VAL A 669 -16.57 24.99 -2.85
CA VAL A 669 -17.21 25.85 -3.84
C VAL A 669 -16.45 25.70 -5.15
N ILE A 670 -17.10 25.15 -6.17
CA ILE A 670 -16.45 24.80 -7.43
C ILE A 670 -16.86 25.73 -8.57
N SER A 671 -15.96 25.84 -9.55
CA SER A 671 -16.26 26.55 -10.81
C SER A 671 -17.02 25.64 -11.80
N PRO A 672 -17.89 26.21 -12.65
CA PRO A 672 -18.46 25.45 -13.76
C PRO A 672 -17.37 24.97 -14.72
N PRO A 673 -17.67 23.95 -15.56
CA PRO A 673 -16.75 23.53 -16.59
C PRO A 673 -16.49 24.65 -17.60
N MET A 674 -15.26 24.72 -18.10
CA MET A 674 -14.87 25.62 -19.20
C MET A 674 -14.01 24.82 -20.19
N ILE A 675 -14.46 24.79 -21.44
CA ILE A 675 -13.71 24.13 -22.51
C ILE A 675 -12.62 25.09 -22.99
N THR A 676 -11.35 24.72 -22.69
CA THR A 676 -10.19 25.54 -22.99
C THR A 676 -9.58 25.23 -24.36
N GLN A 677 -9.83 24.02 -24.87
CA GLN A 677 -9.48 23.61 -26.22
C GLN A 677 -10.71 22.97 -26.86
N GLN A 678 -11.12 23.52 -27.99
CA GLN A 678 -12.26 23.03 -28.79
C GLN A 678 -11.84 21.84 -29.65
N PRO A 679 -12.76 20.91 -29.96
CA PRO A 679 -12.48 19.85 -30.90
C PRO A 679 -12.27 20.44 -32.30
N THR A 680 -11.39 19.84 -33.08
CA THR A 680 -11.06 20.30 -34.43
C THR A 680 -11.71 19.40 -35.47
N ASN A 681 -12.05 20.00 -36.63
CA ASN A 681 -12.56 19.27 -37.77
C ASN A 681 -11.60 18.15 -38.20
N GLN A 682 -12.15 17.01 -38.54
CA GLN A 682 -11.43 15.84 -39.02
C GLN A 682 -11.83 15.54 -40.49
N ALA A 683 -10.80 15.33 -41.29
CA ALA A 683 -10.98 14.83 -42.68
C ALA A 683 -10.12 13.56 -42.79
N VAL A 684 -10.75 12.42 -42.89
CA VAL A 684 -10.08 11.11 -42.85
C VAL A 684 -10.46 10.29 -44.08
N PHE A 685 -9.71 9.26 -44.40
CA PHE A 685 -10.07 8.31 -45.44
C PHE A 685 -11.13 7.33 -44.95
N ASP A 686 -11.91 6.78 -45.87
CA ASP A 686 -12.84 5.68 -45.58
C ASP A 686 -12.05 4.48 -44.98
N GLY A 687 -12.53 3.98 -43.83
CA GLY A 687 -11.86 2.93 -43.07
C GLY A 687 -10.76 3.42 -42.11
N ALA A 688 -10.39 4.68 -42.12
CA ALA A 688 -9.40 5.23 -41.18
C ALA A 688 -10.02 5.55 -39.82
N THR A 689 -9.20 6.00 -38.88
CA THR A 689 -9.63 6.41 -37.53
C THR A 689 -9.65 7.94 -37.43
N ALA A 690 -10.75 8.48 -36.88
CA ALA A 690 -10.88 9.87 -36.48
C ALA A 690 -10.78 10.00 -34.97
N THR A 691 -10.13 11.07 -34.49
CA THR A 691 -10.02 11.33 -33.06
C THR A 691 -10.34 12.79 -32.77
N PHE A 692 -11.30 13.03 -31.86
CA PHE A 692 -11.64 14.35 -31.38
C PHE A 692 -11.17 14.49 -29.95
N THR A 693 -10.44 15.56 -29.66
CA THR A 693 -9.87 15.83 -28.34
C THR A 693 -10.29 17.21 -27.86
N VAL A 694 -10.60 17.32 -26.58
CA VAL A 694 -10.86 18.60 -25.92
C VAL A 694 -10.04 18.71 -24.64
N SER A 695 -9.80 19.94 -24.20
CA SER A 695 -9.30 20.24 -22.87
C SER A 695 -10.37 20.99 -22.10
N VAL A 696 -10.65 20.54 -20.89
CA VAL A 696 -11.68 21.13 -20.03
C VAL A 696 -11.07 21.44 -18.66
N THR A 697 -11.32 22.62 -18.15
CA THR A 697 -11.04 23.03 -16.78
C THR A 697 -12.34 23.26 -16.04
N GLY A 698 -12.32 23.15 -14.72
CA GLY A 698 -13.48 23.31 -13.85
C GLY A 698 -13.34 22.57 -12.55
N GLY A 699 -14.28 22.77 -11.63
CA GLY A 699 -14.30 22.02 -10.38
C GLY A 699 -14.64 20.55 -10.56
N LEU A 700 -13.92 19.67 -9.87
CA LEU A 700 -14.17 18.22 -9.92
C LEU A 700 -15.36 17.81 -9.04
N PRO A 701 -16.05 16.69 -9.34
CA PRO A 701 -15.85 15.83 -10.52
C PRO A 701 -16.46 16.43 -11.79
N LEU A 702 -15.80 16.16 -12.94
CA LEU A 702 -16.31 16.50 -14.26
C LEU A 702 -16.89 15.25 -14.93
N SER A 703 -18.03 15.41 -15.60
CA SER A 703 -18.66 14.39 -16.43
C SER A 703 -18.68 14.85 -17.87
N TYR A 704 -18.51 13.94 -18.80
CA TYR A 704 -18.42 14.22 -20.24
C TYR A 704 -19.43 13.41 -21.01
N GLN A 705 -19.91 13.97 -22.13
CA GLN A 705 -20.76 13.29 -23.08
C GLN A 705 -20.55 13.83 -24.48
N TRP A 706 -19.98 13.02 -25.37
CA TRP A 706 -19.90 13.33 -26.78
C TRP A 706 -21.24 13.13 -27.47
N ARG A 707 -21.47 13.92 -28.53
CA ARG A 707 -22.68 13.93 -29.32
C ARG A 707 -22.33 13.96 -30.79
N ASP A 708 -23.07 13.20 -31.60
CA ASP A 708 -23.10 13.30 -33.05
C ASP A 708 -24.43 13.93 -33.46
N ASN A 709 -24.35 15.02 -34.20
CA ASN A 709 -25.51 15.78 -34.67
C ASN A 709 -26.51 16.10 -33.53
N GLY A 710 -25.99 16.33 -32.33
CA GLY A 710 -26.77 16.63 -31.12
C GLY A 710 -27.25 15.39 -30.35
N THR A 711 -27.11 14.19 -30.86
CA THR A 711 -27.48 12.92 -30.17
C THR A 711 -26.32 12.37 -29.35
N ASN A 712 -26.58 11.93 -28.13
CA ASN A 712 -25.54 11.35 -27.25
C ASN A 712 -24.97 10.07 -27.85
N LEU A 713 -23.66 9.98 -27.90
CA LEU A 713 -22.93 8.78 -28.30
C LEU A 713 -22.81 7.80 -27.15
N VAL A 714 -22.71 6.53 -27.48
CA VAL A 714 -22.43 5.42 -26.53
C VAL A 714 -21.27 4.61 -27.08
N ASP A 715 -20.37 4.17 -26.20
CA ASP A 715 -19.26 3.30 -26.56
C ASP A 715 -19.78 1.95 -27.08
N GLY A 716 -19.18 1.48 -28.15
CA GLY A 716 -19.52 0.21 -28.79
C GLY A 716 -19.33 0.27 -30.32
N GLY A 717 -19.17 -0.88 -30.95
CA GLY A 717 -18.86 -0.97 -32.36
C GLY A 717 -17.52 -0.30 -32.70
N ASN A 718 -17.56 0.81 -33.46
CA ASN A 718 -16.39 1.58 -33.87
C ASN A 718 -16.19 2.87 -33.04
N ILE A 719 -17.00 3.11 -31.99
CA ILE A 719 -16.98 4.31 -31.15
C ILE A 719 -16.41 3.95 -29.78
N ALA A 720 -15.43 4.73 -29.31
CA ALA A 720 -14.84 4.62 -27.98
C ALA A 720 -14.56 6.00 -27.38
N GLY A 721 -14.71 6.14 -26.06
CA GLY A 721 -14.44 7.37 -25.34
C GLY A 721 -15.58 8.38 -25.33
N SER A 722 -16.82 7.96 -25.56
CA SER A 722 -18.01 8.82 -25.59
C SER A 722 -18.26 9.63 -24.33
N THR A 723 -17.70 9.20 -23.20
CA THR A 723 -17.79 9.86 -21.89
C THR A 723 -16.44 10.35 -21.36
N THR A 724 -15.47 10.54 -22.25
CA THR A 724 -14.11 11.03 -21.90
C THR A 724 -13.78 12.30 -22.69
N THR A 725 -12.60 12.88 -22.43
CA THR A 725 -12.11 14.05 -23.19
C THR A 725 -11.65 13.71 -24.60
N ASN A 726 -11.55 12.42 -24.95
CA ASN A 726 -11.08 11.93 -26.24
C ASN A 726 -12.12 10.97 -26.84
N LEU A 727 -12.71 11.33 -27.96
CA LEU A 727 -13.57 10.45 -28.74
C LEU A 727 -12.77 9.84 -29.88
N VAL A 728 -12.79 8.52 -29.98
CA VAL A 728 -12.15 7.76 -31.08
C VAL A 728 -13.25 7.06 -31.89
N ILE A 729 -13.22 7.27 -33.19
CA ILE A 729 -14.09 6.60 -34.16
C ILE A 729 -13.20 5.82 -35.11
N SER A 730 -13.14 4.51 -34.96
CA SER A 730 -12.36 3.62 -35.81
C SER A 730 -13.17 3.19 -37.04
N ASN A 731 -12.47 2.83 -38.13
CA ASN A 731 -13.13 2.35 -39.36
C ASN A 731 -14.25 3.28 -39.84
N VAL A 732 -13.95 4.58 -39.92
CA VAL A 732 -14.92 5.62 -40.33
C VAL A 732 -15.51 5.30 -41.70
N SER A 733 -16.83 5.36 -41.84
CA SER A 733 -17.59 5.17 -43.04
C SER A 733 -18.52 6.40 -43.32
N PRO A 734 -19.19 6.47 -44.43
CA PRO A 734 -20.18 7.53 -44.68
C PRO A 734 -21.28 7.67 -43.62
N ALA A 735 -21.49 6.63 -42.80
CA ALA A 735 -22.48 6.66 -41.72
C ALA A 735 -22.07 7.55 -40.54
N GLU A 736 -20.77 7.71 -40.33
CA GLU A 736 -20.20 8.54 -39.22
C GLU A 736 -19.92 9.98 -39.63
N VAL A 737 -20.16 10.35 -40.90
CA VAL A 737 -20.02 11.75 -41.35
C VAL A 737 -21.08 12.62 -40.68
N GLY A 738 -20.61 13.61 -39.92
CA GLY A 738 -21.50 14.42 -39.10
C GLY A 738 -20.78 15.54 -38.35
N THR A 739 -21.48 16.09 -37.36
CA THR A 739 -20.95 17.15 -36.50
C THR A 739 -20.85 16.66 -35.06
N TYR A 740 -19.65 16.69 -34.52
CA TYR A 740 -19.32 16.18 -33.18
C TYR A 740 -19.15 17.32 -32.22
N SER A 741 -19.73 17.19 -31.04
CA SER A 741 -19.58 18.13 -29.94
C SER A 741 -19.55 17.37 -28.62
N ILE A 742 -18.96 17.98 -27.59
CA ILE A 742 -18.95 17.42 -26.24
C ILE A 742 -19.67 18.35 -25.28
N MET A 743 -20.40 17.76 -24.36
CA MET A 743 -20.93 18.40 -23.19
C MET A 743 -20.08 18.01 -21.96
N ALA A 744 -19.52 18.97 -21.27
CA ALA A 744 -18.88 18.80 -19.98
C ALA A 744 -19.78 19.36 -18.88
N SER A 745 -19.95 18.65 -17.77
CA SER A 745 -20.83 19.08 -16.68
C SER A 745 -20.24 18.79 -15.32
N ASN A 746 -20.60 19.60 -14.33
CA ASN A 746 -20.39 19.35 -12.91
C ASN A 746 -21.57 19.99 -12.12
N LEU A 747 -21.49 19.95 -10.78
CA LEU A 747 -22.55 20.53 -9.94
C LEU A 747 -22.66 22.07 -10.06
N ALA A 748 -21.66 22.76 -10.60
CA ALA A 748 -21.69 24.20 -10.79
C ALA A 748 -22.22 24.61 -12.16
N GLY A 749 -22.37 23.70 -13.13
CA GLY A 749 -22.89 24.04 -14.43
C GLY A 749 -22.51 23.09 -15.56
N VAL A 750 -22.77 23.55 -16.78
CA VAL A 750 -22.53 22.80 -18.02
C VAL A 750 -21.81 23.69 -19.03
N ALA A 751 -20.88 23.13 -19.76
CA ALA A 751 -20.26 23.74 -20.93
C ALA A 751 -20.39 22.80 -22.14
N VAL A 752 -20.69 23.36 -23.30
CA VAL A 752 -20.79 22.62 -24.57
C VAL A 752 -19.75 23.18 -25.53
N SER A 753 -19.04 22.27 -26.23
CA SER A 753 -18.06 22.68 -27.24
C SER A 753 -18.72 23.27 -28.48
N SER A 754 -17.92 23.95 -29.30
CA SER A 754 -18.25 24.14 -30.70
C SER A 754 -18.38 22.78 -31.42
N ASN A 755 -19.10 22.75 -32.54
CA ASN A 755 -19.15 21.59 -33.39
C ASN A 755 -17.84 21.43 -34.17
N ALA A 756 -17.38 20.20 -34.32
CA ALA A 756 -16.30 19.80 -35.19
C ALA A 756 -16.85 18.82 -36.23
N SER A 757 -16.55 19.05 -37.50
CA SER A 757 -17.05 18.19 -38.56
C SER A 757 -16.14 16.98 -38.78
N LEU A 758 -16.75 15.82 -39.02
CA LEU A 758 -16.08 14.65 -39.60
C LEU A 758 -16.48 14.53 -41.07
N THR A 759 -15.50 14.48 -41.94
CA THR A 759 -15.68 14.32 -43.37
C THR A 759 -14.78 13.20 -43.89
N ILE A 760 -15.25 12.53 -44.96
CA ILE A 760 -14.43 11.55 -45.68
C ILE A 760 -13.78 12.25 -46.86
N THR A 761 -12.46 12.18 -46.92
CA THR A 761 -11.66 12.66 -48.03
C THR A 761 -11.60 11.55 -49.09
N PRO A 762 -12.08 11.82 -50.33
CA PRO A 762 -11.89 10.87 -51.40
C PRO A 762 -10.40 10.61 -51.64
N SER A 763 -10.03 9.35 -51.72
CA SER A 763 -8.63 8.98 -51.84
C SER A 763 -8.40 7.67 -52.60
N PRO A 764 -7.24 7.52 -53.23
CA PRO A 764 -6.80 6.23 -53.76
C PRO A 764 -6.65 5.23 -52.59
N PRO A 765 -6.55 3.92 -52.87
CA PRO A 765 -6.31 2.91 -51.81
C PRO A 765 -4.94 3.11 -51.19
N VAL A 766 -4.89 2.96 -49.87
CA VAL A 766 -3.64 2.89 -49.09
C VAL A 766 -3.61 1.54 -48.36
N ILE A 767 -2.60 0.73 -48.67
CA ILE A 767 -2.47 -0.60 -48.07
C ILE A 767 -1.89 -0.43 -46.66
N ILE A 768 -2.64 -0.88 -45.65
CA ILE A 768 -2.25 -0.83 -44.23
C ILE A 768 -1.74 -2.18 -43.69
N GLN A 769 -2.05 -3.26 -44.38
CA GLN A 769 -1.49 -4.58 -44.11
C GLN A 769 -1.03 -5.21 -45.43
N GLN A 770 0.26 -5.47 -45.49
CA GLN A 770 0.90 -6.07 -46.65
C GLN A 770 0.75 -7.60 -46.61
N PRO A 771 0.69 -8.27 -47.81
CA PRO A 771 0.79 -9.72 -47.84
C PRO A 771 2.15 -10.18 -47.31
N ALA A 772 2.13 -11.19 -46.44
CA ALA A 772 3.35 -11.72 -45.82
C ALA A 772 3.95 -12.85 -46.66
N SER A 773 5.28 -12.88 -46.78
CA SER A 773 6.02 -14.00 -47.36
C SER A 773 5.77 -15.31 -46.58
N GLN A 774 5.67 -16.42 -47.27
CA GLN A 774 5.35 -17.74 -46.70
C GLN A 774 6.25 -18.82 -47.24
N THR A 775 6.46 -19.84 -46.39
CA THR A 775 7.12 -21.09 -46.79
C THR A 775 6.17 -22.24 -46.56
N VAL A 776 6.01 -23.08 -47.57
CA VAL A 776 5.09 -24.22 -47.55
C VAL A 776 5.81 -25.46 -48.13
N VAL A 777 5.43 -26.63 -47.63
CA VAL A 777 5.82 -27.89 -48.24
C VAL A 777 5.02 -28.12 -49.52
N VAL A 778 5.59 -28.72 -50.55
CA VAL A 778 4.88 -29.12 -51.79
C VAL A 778 3.57 -29.84 -51.41
N ASP A 779 2.51 -29.62 -52.16
CA ASP A 779 1.13 -30.06 -51.95
C ASP A 779 0.40 -29.41 -50.75
N GLY A 780 1.06 -28.50 -50.01
CA GLY A 780 0.43 -27.72 -48.94
C GLY A 780 -0.45 -26.54 -49.43
N THR A 781 -1.10 -25.86 -48.53
CA THR A 781 -1.98 -24.71 -48.83
C THR A 781 -1.42 -23.44 -48.20
N VAL A 782 -1.46 -22.33 -48.94
CA VAL A 782 -1.10 -21.01 -48.43
C VAL A 782 -2.17 -19.98 -48.74
N GLN A 783 -2.27 -18.94 -47.93
CA GLN A 783 -3.17 -17.83 -48.16
C GLN A 783 -2.42 -16.50 -47.97
N PHE A 784 -2.46 -15.66 -48.99
CA PHE A 784 -2.02 -14.27 -48.92
C PHE A 784 -3.24 -13.36 -48.69
N GLY A 785 -3.09 -12.34 -47.88
CA GLY A 785 -4.13 -11.36 -47.59
C GLY A 785 -3.59 -9.94 -47.57
N VAL A 786 -4.47 -8.99 -47.91
CA VAL A 786 -4.16 -7.57 -47.89
C VAL A 786 -5.27 -6.82 -47.14
N SER A 787 -4.93 -5.72 -46.49
CA SER A 787 -5.95 -4.77 -45.97
C SER A 787 -5.64 -3.37 -46.47
N ALA A 788 -6.68 -2.66 -46.90
CA ALA A 788 -6.52 -1.30 -47.41
C ALA A 788 -7.59 -0.36 -46.86
N ILE A 789 -7.23 0.91 -46.71
CA ILE A 789 -8.11 2.03 -46.38
C ILE A 789 -8.17 2.99 -47.55
N GLY A 790 -9.22 3.80 -47.61
CA GLY A 790 -9.51 4.73 -48.70
C GLY A 790 -10.95 4.62 -49.18
N SER A 791 -11.28 5.35 -50.22
CA SER A 791 -12.65 5.38 -50.73
C SER A 791 -13.06 4.07 -51.39
N LYS A 792 -14.08 3.42 -50.86
CA LYS A 792 -14.66 2.18 -51.40
C LYS A 792 -15.54 2.44 -52.62
N PRO A 793 -15.82 1.45 -53.50
CA PRO A 793 -15.36 0.06 -53.45
C PRO A 793 -13.93 -0.13 -53.91
N PHE A 794 -13.25 -1.14 -53.32
CA PHE A 794 -11.94 -1.59 -53.78
C PHE A 794 -12.08 -2.76 -54.73
N PHE A 795 -11.21 -2.76 -55.77
CA PHE A 795 -11.02 -3.87 -56.68
C PHE A 795 -9.60 -4.40 -56.51
N TYR A 796 -9.43 -5.69 -56.48
CA TYR A 796 -8.20 -6.36 -56.27
C TYR A 796 -7.77 -7.15 -57.50
N GLN A 797 -6.47 -7.25 -57.77
CA GLN A 797 -5.94 -8.14 -58.78
C GLN A 797 -4.58 -8.67 -58.31
N TRP A 798 -4.56 -9.95 -57.94
CA TRP A 798 -3.35 -10.63 -57.60
C TRP A 798 -2.48 -10.97 -58.82
N SER A 799 -1.16 -10.92 -58.69
CA SER A 799 -0.16 -11.25 -59.67
C SER A 799 0.89 -12.22 -59.14
N PHE A 800 1.38 -13.06 -60.01
CA PHE A 800 2.47 -14.00 -59.76
C PHE A 800 3.61 -13.62 -60.70
N ASN A 801 4.82 -13.36 -60.16
CA ASN A 801 6.03 -12.91 -60.88
C ASN A 801 5.72 -11.73 -61.85
N GLY A 802 4.84 -10.83 -61.45
CA GLY A 802 4.42 -9.68 -62.22
C GLY A 802 3.31 -9.94 -63.29
N THR A 803 2.86 -11.19 -63.43
CA THR A 803 1.75 -11.54 -64.33
C THR A 803 0.46 -11.73 -63.53
N ASN A 804 -0.64 -11.14 -64.01
CA ASN A 804 -1.95 -11.25 -63.32
C ASN A 804 -2.42 -12.70 -63.30
N ILE A 805 -2.88 -13.14 -62.12
CA ILE A 805 -3.51 -14.43 -61.91
C ILE A 805 -4.97 -14.29 -62.33
N ALA A 806 -5.46 -15.14 -63.26
CA ALA A 806 -6.83 -15.10 -63.68
C ALA A 806 -7.79 -15.31 -62.48
N ASP A 807 -8.90 -14.55 -62.45
CA ASP A 807 -9.94 -14.60 -61.44
C ASP A 807 -9.51 -14.34 -59.96
N ALA A 808 -8.27 -13.97 -59.75
CA ALA A 808 -7.75 -13.65 -58.44
C ALA A 808 -8.06 -12.20 -58.03
N THR A 809 -9.33 -11.92 -57.82
CA THR A 809 -9.88 -10.56 -57.56
C THR A 809 -10.40 -10.37 -56.13
N ASN A 810 -10.17 -11.30 -55.23
CA ASN A 810 -10.58 -11.19 -53.83
C ASN A 810 -9.49 -10.53 -52.96
N VAL A 811 -9.90 -10.08 -51.77
CA VAL A 811 -8.99 -9.49 -50.78
C VAL A 811 -7.90 -10.46 -50.30
N SER A 812 -8.13 -11.75 -50.49
CA SER A 812 -7.16 -12.81 -50.22
C SER A 812 -7.01 -13.75 -51.40
N LEU A 813 -5.79 -14.27 -51.58
CA LEU A 813 -5.44 -15.30 -52.56
C LEU A 813 -5.09 -16.59 -51.81
N THR A 814 -5.86 -17.66 -52.05
CA THR A 814 -5.57 -18.98 -51.51
C THR A 814 -5.04 -19.87 -52.63
N LEU A 815 -3.90 -20.51 -52.40
CA LEU A 815 -3.30 -21.49 -53.28
C LEU A 815 -3.35 -22.84 -52.56
N ALA A 816 -4.06 -23.79 -53.08
CA ALA A 816 -4.09 -25.17 -52.60
C ALA A 816 -3.18 -26.04 -53.44
N ASP A 817 -2.72 -27.15 -52.87
CA ASP A 817 -1.88 -28.16 -53.57
C ASP A 817 -0.63 -27.53 -54.23
N VAL A 818 0.09 -26.70 -53.50
CA VAL A 818 1.14 -25.83 -54.04
C VAL A 818 2.30 -26.62 -54.60
N GLN A 819 2.66 -26.37 -55.84
CA GLN A 819 3.75 -26.99 -56.56
C GLN A 819 5.00 -26.09 -56.62
N PHE A 820 6.18 -26.68 -56.85
CA PHE A 820 7.43 -25.92 -57.03
C PHE A 820 7.35 -24.82 -58.08
N SER A 821 6.57 -25.00 -59.15
CA SER A 821 6.35 -23.98 -60.19
C SER A 821 5.62 -22.74 -59.71
N GLN A 822 4.98 -22.80 -58.57
CA GLN A 822 4.28 -21.71 -57.93
C GLN A 822 5.16 -20.95 -56.91
N ALA A 823 6.40 -21.39 -56.67
CA ALA A 823 7.37 -20.64 -55.88
C ALA A 823 7.71 -19.32 -56.63
N GLY A 824 7.68 -18.21 -55.99
CA GLY A 824 7.95 -16.90 -56.58
C GLY A 824 7.31 -15.75 -55.87
N ASN A 825 7.15 -14.65 -56.56
CA ASN A 825 6.73 -13.38 -56.01
C ASN A 825 5.23 -13.17 -56.26
N TYR A 826 4.52 -12.90 -55.18
CA TYR A 826 3.09 -12.55 -55.18
C TYR A 826 2.90 -11.10 -54.78
N ALA A 827 2.05 -10.38 -55.51
CA ALA A 827 1.67 -9.02 -55.16
C ALA A 827 0.21 -8.79 -55.56
N VAL A 828 -0.44 -7.79 -54.97
CA VAL A 828 -1.78 -7.41 -55.29
C VAL A 828 -1.87 -5.93 -55.64
N LEU A 829 -2.51 -5.62 -56.76
CA LEU A 829 -2.93 -4.27 -57.13
C LEU A 829 -4.31 -4.04 -56.53
N VAL A 830 -4.42 -3.01 -55.70
CA VAL A 830 -5.70 -2.52 -55.13
C VAL A 830 -6.06 -1.24 -55.88
N THR A 831 -7.27 -1.16 -56.37
CA THR A 831 -7.77 0.01 -57.15
C THR A 831 -9.09 0.50 -56.63
N ASN A 832 -9.38 1.77 -56.81
CA ASN A 832 -10.73 2.38 -56.67
C ASN A 832 -10.91 3.48 -57.71
N LEU A 833 -12.01 4.25 -57.63
CA LEU A 833 -12.29 5.37 -58.58
C LEU A 833 -11.21 6.47 -58.54
N TYR A 834 -10.47 6.58 -57.45
CA TYR A 834 -9.53 7.68 -57.18
C TYR A 834 -8.05 7.32 -57.45
N GLY A 835 -7.77 6.04 -57.73
CA GLY A 835 -6.40 5.60 -58.04
C GLY A 835 -6.13 4.14 -57.74
N SER A 836 -4.85 3.78 -57.69
CA SER A 836 -4.40 2.42 -57.46
C SER A 836 -3.13 2.39 -56.60
N THR A 837 -2.94 1.30 -55.88
CA THR A 837 -1.69 1.03 -55.08
C THR A 837 -1.33 -0.44 -55.20
N ASN A 838 -0.04 -0.72 -55.47
CA ASN A 838 0.50 -2.06 -55.42
C ASN A 838 0.95 -2.40 -53.99
N SER A 839 0.76 -3.65 -53.59
CA SER A 839 1.35 -4.18 -52.37
C SER A 839 2.88 -4.32 -52.52
N ALA A 840 3.54 -4.45 -51.36
CA ALA A 840 4.87 -5.07 -51.32
C ALA A 840 4.79 -6.50 -51.84
N THR A 841 5.90 -7.00 -52.36
CA THR A 841 6.03 -8.37 -52.84
C THR A 841 6.12 -9.32 -51.67
N ALA A 842 5.27 -10.34 -51.65
CA ALA A 842 5.35 -11.48 -50.75
C ALA A 842 5.97 -12.67 -51.50
N VAL A 843 6.99 -13.27 -50.91
CA VAL A 843 7.70 -14.41 -51.52
C VAL A 843 7.09 -15.72 -51.05
N LEU A 844 6.69 -16.58 -51.98
CA LEU A 844 6.33 -17.96 -51.66
C LEU A 844 7.56 -18.85 -51.87
N THR A 845 8.00 -19.49 -50.86
CA THR A 845 9.04 -20.51 -50.90
C THR A 845 8.38 -21.88 -50.77
N VAL A 846 8.51 -22.72 -51.78
CA VAL A 846 8.04 -24.11 -51.72
C VAL A 846 9.25 -25.03 -51.46
N VAL A 847 9.16 -25.80 -50.38
CA VAL A 847 10.20 -26.70 -49.96
C VAL A 847 9.75 -28.13 -50.19
N PRO A 848 10.67 -29.06 -50.57
CA PRO A 848 10.30 -30.45 -50.65
C PRO A 848 9.97 -31.01 -49.29
N CYS A 849 9.17 -32.08 -49.24
CA CYS A 849 9.09 -32.90 -48.04
C CYS A 849 10.50 -33.32 -47.61
N THR A 850 10.78 -33.24 -46.34
CA THR A 850 12.10 -33.57 -45.78
C THR A 850 12.45 -35.00 -46.21
N PRO A 851 13.55 -35.25 -46.92
CA PRO A 851 13.95 -36.64 -47.23
C PRO A 851 14.18 -37.40 -45.92
N ALA A 852 13.87 -38.67 -45.93
CA ALA A 852 14.07 -39.55 -44.78
C ALA A 852 15.49 -39.41 -44.24
N PRO A 853 15.70 -39.34 -42.91
CA PRO A 853 17.02 -39.27 -42.29
C PRO A 853 17.89 -40.48 -42.76
N SER A 854 19.17 -40.25 -43.03
CA SER A 854 20.08 -41.31 -43.41
C SER A 854 20.19 -42.35 -42.27
N GLY A 855 20.02 -43.64 -42.61
CA GLY A 855 20.00 -44.70 -41.63
C GLY A 855 18.62 -45.16 -41.15
N LEU A 856 17.55 -44.56 -41.65
CA LEU A 856 16.18 -45.04 -41.41
C LEU A 856 15.97 -46.35 -42.12
N ILE A 857 15.49 -47.39 -41.44
CA ILE A 857 15.36 -48.77 -41.96
C ILE A 857 13.95 -49.11 -42.44
N GLY A 858 12.98 -48.24 -42.16
CA GLY A 858 11.60 -48.33 -42.65
C GLY A 858 10.85 -47.04 -42.34
N TRP A 859 9.90 -46.64 -43.19
CA TRP A 859 9.01 -45.50 -43.00
C TRP A 859 7.65 -45.75 -43.67
N TRP A 860 6.60 -45.78 -42.86
CA TRP A 860 5.22 -46.03 -43.27
C TRP A 860 4.43 -44.74 -43.12
N PRO A 861 4.29 -43.91 -44.15
CA PRO A 861 3.69 -42.59 -44.00
C PRO A 861 2.16 -42.60 -43.79
N GLY A 862 1.47 -43.69 -44.04
CA GLY A 862 0.03 -43.81 -43.86
C GLY A 862 -0.80 -43.15 -44.93
N GLU A 863 -0.27 -42.96 -46.13
CA GLU A 863 -0.93 -42.29 -47.29
C GLU A 863 -1.80 -43.34 -48.05
N ASP A 864 -3.00 -43.62 -47.53
CA ASP A 864 -3.94 -44.60 -48.06
C ASP A 864 -3.41 -46.02 -48.25
N ASN A 865 -2.25 -46.32 -47.69
CA ASN A 865 -1.61 -47.64 -47.79
C ASN A 865 -0.64 -47.91 -46.66
N GLY A 866 -0.21 -49.15 -46.50
CA GLY A 866 0.79 -49.60 -45.56
C GLY A 866 2.20 -49.73 -46.14
N ASN A 867 2.53 -49.07 -47.22
CA ASN A 867 3.81 -49.25 -47.89
C ASN A 867 4.96 -48.61 -47.09
N ASP A 868 6.07 -49.39 -47.00
CA ASP A 868 7.35 -48.88 -46.57
C ASP A 868 8.04 -48.12 -47.72
N ILE A 869 8.16 -46.80 -47.61
CA ILE A 869 8.75 -45.96 -48.68
C ILE A 869 10.28 -45.93 -48.65
N ILE A 870 10.91 -46.53 -47.69
CA ILE A 870 12.38 -46.66 -47.55
C ILE A 870 12.89 -48.06 -47.92
N GLY A 871 12.18 -49.10 -47.50
CA GLY A 871 12.52 -50.45 -47.65
C GLY A 871 11.51 -51.29 -48.42
N THR A 872 11.41 -52.56 -48.13
CA THR A 872 10.47 -53.50 -48.77
C THR A 872 9.51 -54.14 -47.78
N ASN A 873 9.54 -53.71 -46.53
CA ASN A 873 8.75 -54.28 -45.43
C ASN A 873 7.37 -53.60 -45.35
N ASN A 874 6.55 -53.76 -46.38
CA ASN A 874 5.22 -53.24 -46.41
C ASN A 874 4.36 -53.76 -45.27
N GLY A 875 3.67 -52.82 -44.57
CA GLY A 875 2.75 -53.21 -43.50
C GLY A 875 1.45 -53.80 -44.02
N ILE A 876 1.04 -54.91 -43.42
CA ILE A 876 -0.29 -55.48 -43.62
C ILE A 876 -1.28 -54.75 -42.74
N LEU A 877 -2.31 -54.21 -43.37
CA LEU A 877 -3.34 -53.40 -42.66
C LEU A 877 -4.52 -54.31 -42.29
N GLU A 878 -4.85 -54.41 -40.99
CA GLU A 878 -6.07 -55.06 -40.52
C GLU A 878 -7.03 -54.03 -39.91
N ASN A 879 -8.22 -53.86 -40.49
CA ASN A 879 -9.26 -52.93 -40.05
C ASN A 879 -8.78 -51.51 -39.85
N VAL A 880 -7.70 -51.08 -40.48
CA VAL A 880 -7.15 -49.72 -40.44
C VAL A 880 -7.90 -48.86 -41.45
N THR A 881 -8.26 -47.66 -41.06
CA THR A 881 -8.73 -46.59 -41.94
C THR A 881 -7.72 -45.44 -41.94
N PHE A 882 -7.93 -44.44 -42.79
CA PHE A 882 -7.04 -43.29 -42.90
C PHE A 882 -7.78 -42.02 -42.51
N THR A 883 -7.07 -41.09 -41.94
CA THR A 883 -7.60 -39.77 -41.53
C THR A 883 -6.57 -38.72 -41.85
N ASN A 884 -6.98 -37.41 -41.84
CA ASN A 884 -6.04 -36.34 -42.07
C ASN A 884 -4.94 -36.34 -41.00
N GLY A 885 -3.69 -36.46 -41.46
CA GLY A 885 -2.47 -36.36 -40.63
C GLY A 885 -2.00 -34.92 -40.50
N MET A 886 -0.84 -34.72 -39.95
CA MET A 886 -0.19 -33.42 -39.83
C MET A 886 0.30 -32.92 -41.22
N VAL A 887 0.66 -33.83 -42.10
CA VAL A 887 0.94 -33.66 -43.54
C VAL A 887 0.38 -34.89 -44.22
N GLY A 888 -0.52 -34.72 -45.19
CA GLY A 888 -1.16 -35.84 -45.86
C GLY A 888 -2.15 -36.59 -44.96
N GLN A 889 -2.13 -37.92 -45.12
CA GLN A 889 -2.96 -38.82 -44.30
C GLN A 889 -2.19 -39.48 -43.17
N ALA A 890 -2.89 -40.16 -42.28
CA ALA A 890 -2.32 -40.96 -41.18
C ALA A 890 -3.19 -42.18 -40.95
N PHE A 891 -2.58 -43.23 -40.43
CA PHE A 891 -3.33 -44.42 -39.98
C PHE A 891 -4.30 -44.06 -38.86
N HIS A 892 -5.53 -44.45 -39.02
CA HIS A 892 -6.54 -44.35 -37.96
C HIS A 892 -6.83 -45.79 -37.44
N LEU A 893 -6.37 -46.05 -36.21
CA LEU A 893 -6.58 -47.28 -35.49
C LEU A 893 -7.80 -47.15 -34.59
N ASN A 894 -8.75 -48.07 -34.66
CA ASN A 894 -10.01 -48.01 -33.92
C ASN A 894 -9.92 -48.35 -32.42
N GLY A 895 -8.72 -48.63 -31.93
CA GLY A 895 -8.44 -48.92 -30.53
C GLY A 895 -8.88 -50.28 -30.03
N SER A 896 -9.40 -51.16 -30.91
CA SER A 896 -9.89 -52.51 -30.50
C SER A 896 -9.39 -53.70 -31.35
N ASN A 897 -9.40 -53.55 -32.68
CA ASN A 897 -9.04 -54.61 -33.59
C ASN A 897 -8.40 -54.13 -34.91
N ALA A 898 -7.87 -52.93 -34.93
CA ALA A 898 -7.13 -52.37 -36.05
C ALA A 898 -5.64 -52.28 -35.70
N ASP A 899 -4.81 -52.83 -36.56
CA ASP A 899 -3.35 -52.82 -36.42
C ASP A 899 -2.65 -52.73 -37.80
N VAL A 900 -1.39 -52.33 -37.77
CA VAL A 900 -0.48 -52.33 -38.90
C VAL A 900 0.64 -53.32 -38.54
N GLN A 901 0.64 -54.48 -39.17
CA GLN A 901 1.64 -55.57 -38.94
C GLN A 901 2.82 -55.35 -39.89
N ILE A 902 3.98 -55.07 -39.36
CA ILE A 902 5.21 -54.97 -40.12
C ILE A 902 5.87 -56.34 -40.16
N PRO A 903 6.00 -57.00 -41.36
CA PRO A 903 6.72 -58.27 -41.44
C PRO A 903 8.17 -58.14 -41.04
N TYR A 904 8.71 -59.15 -40.37
CA TYR A 904 10.12 -59.23 -39.97
C TYR A 904 11.00 -59.43 -41.15
#